data_cad6843429cb66732f23bcac28e0d4ad
#
_entry.id   cad6843429cb66732f23bcac28e0d4ad
#
_cell.length_a   1.000
_cell.length_b   1.000
_cell.length_c   1.000
_cell.angle_alpha   90.00
_cell.angle_beta   90.00
_cell.angle_gamma   90.00
#
_symmetry.space_group_name_H-M   'P 1'
#
loop_
_entity.id
_entity.type
_entity.pdbx_description
1 polymer ?
#
loop_
_entity_poly.entity_id
_entity_poly.type
_entity_poly.pdbx_seq_one_letter_code
_entity_poly.pdbx_strand_id
1 'polypeptide(L)'
;MPYITVALKGTTIGTVTDATGHYFLKNLPEGNFVLEISSVGYKTISRNVTLKKGKTLEENFEIEEDAIALDGVVVSANRSETTRQLAPTLVNVLNIKTFENTNSNSLAQGLNFQPGVRVENDCQNCGFQQVRINGLDGPYTQILMDSRPIFSALSGVYGLEQIPANMIERVEVMRGGGSALFGASAIAGTINIITKEPLRNSGSIAHSITSIGGSGDFDNSTSLNASLVTDNNKAGIYIFGQNRQRSGYDHDNDGFTELPELKAQTLGFRSYLKTSNYSKLTFEYHHISEYRRGGDRLNRPPHEADIAEQLNHSIDGGGLNYSLFTPDEKHRVNVYASAQHIGRDSYYGTEQNLNAYGETEDLTVVAGTQYIYSFDKCLFMPADLTAGIEYNYDNLRDEMKGYNRKTRQEVHTESAFLQNEWKNDRWSILVGGRLDKHNLIDHVIFSPRANLRFNPVRDVNLRLSYSSGFRAPQTYDEDLHVAAVGGEATMIRQAENLREEKSHSVSLSADMYRRFGAFQCNLLLEGFYTRLNHVFVLEEIGKDEEHNAVIKERRNGQGAEVAGVTVEGKVAYLSLVQLQAGVTWQKSHYTRPEKWSKDSSVPAEKRIFRTPDWYGYFTATYSPVKPLNIALSGTYTGSMIVQHMKGYIPKDIAVTTPDFFDMNLKISYDFSLYKFITLQLNAGIQNIFNAYQRDFDQGKERDSGYIYGPSMPRSYFAGAKLMF
;
A
#
# COMPACT_ATOMS: atom_id res chain seq x y z
N MET A 1 -2.08 30.25 -13.61
CA MET A 1 -2.22 29.40 -12.41
C MET A 1 -0.85 28.97 -11.91
N PRO A 2 -0.54 29.04 -10.61
CA PRO A 2 0.77 28.68 -10.08
C PRO A 2 0.98 27.17 -10.01
N TYR A 3 2.25 26.77 -10.20
CA TYR A 3 2.75 25.42 -9.93
C TYR A 3 2.15 24.29 -10.76
N ILE A 4 1.85 24.58 -12.02
CA ILE A 4 1.39 23.62 -13.01
C ILE A 4 2.60 23.04 -13.74
N THR A 5 2.68 21.74 -13.87
CA THR A 5 3.73 21.07 -14.66
C THR A 5 3.51 21.30 -16.14
N VAL A 6 4.57 21.71 -16.83
CA VAL A 6 4.62 21.89 -18.28
C VAL A 6 5.81 21.10 -18.81
N ALA A 7 5.56 20.08 -19.63
CA ALA A 7 6.58 19.16 -20.11
C ALA A 7 6.44 18.86 -21.60
N LEU A 8 7.55 18.56 -22.26
CA LEU A 8 7.55 17.97 -23.60
C LEU A 8 7.44 16.45 -23.45
N LYS A 9 6.35 15.88 -23.93
CA LYS A 9 6.07 14.45 -23.88
C LYS A 9 7.19 13.63 -24.55
N GLY A 10 7.53 12.47 -23.98
CA GLY A 10 8.60 11.61 -24.49
C GLY A 10 10.02 12.16 -24.25
N THR A 11 10.16 13.19 -23.42
CA THR A 11 11.46 13.77 -23.04
C THR A 11 11.56 13.98 -21.53
N THR A 12 12.75 14.33 -21.05
CA THR A 12 12.96 14.77 -19.68
C THR A 12 12.79 16.29 -19.51
N ILE A 13 12.40 17.01 -20.57
CA ILE A 13 12.31 18.46 -20.60
C ILE A 13 10.98 18.88 -20.00
N GLY A 14 11.01 19.57 -18.87
CA GLY A 14 9.82 20.10 -18.21
C GLY A 14 10.19 21.16 -17.19
N THR A 15 9.19 21.92 -16.79
CA THR A 15 9.23 22.97 -15.78
C THR A 15 7.90 23.02 -15.05
N VAL A 16 7.78 23.90 -14.06
CA VAL A 16 6.51 24.27 -13.45
C VAL A 16 6.25 25.75 -13.61
N THR A 17 4.99 26.15 -13.63
CA THR A 17 4.64 27.57 -13.64
C THR A 17 5.02 28.23 -12.32
N ASP A 18 5.44 29.48 -12.38
CA ASP A 18 5.72 30.29 -11.19
C ASP A 18 4.45 30.68 -10.41
N ALA A 19 4.60 31.48 -9.36
CA ALA A 19 3.50 31.95 -8.53
C ALA A 19 2.46 32.80 -9.31
N THR A 20 2.81 33.34 -10.44
CA THR A 20 1.95 34.14 -11.32
C THR A 20 1.34 33.34 -12.46
N GLY A 21 1.80 32.08 -12.67
CA GLY A 21 1.33 31.17 -13.70
C GLY A 21 2.16 31.22 -14.97
N HIS A 22 3.31 31.93 -14.98
CA HIS A 22 4.21 31.93 -16.12
C HIS A 22 5.15 30.72 -16.08
N TYR A 23 5.58 30.27 -17.25
CA TYR A 23 6.57 29.21 -17.39
C TYR A 23 7.56 29.49 -18.52
N PHE A 24 8.75 28.95 -18.41
CA PHE A 24 9.78 29.06 -19.43
C PHE A 24 10.48 27.71 -19.60
N LEU A 25 10.43 27.17 -20.82
CA LEU A 25 11.25 26.06 -21.26
C LEU A 25 12.37 26.61 -22.15
N LYS A 26 13.62 26.38 -21.78
CA LYS A 26 14.81 26.93 -22.49
C LYS A 26 15.65 25.83 -23.13
N ASN A 27 16.39 26.17 -24.16
CA ASN A 27 17.32 25.28 -24.88
C ASN A 27 16.62 24.01 -25.39
N LEU A 28 15.46 24.19 -26.03
CA LEU A 28 14.65 23.13 -26.56
C LEU A 28 15.24 22.58 -27.87
N PRO A 29 15.13 21.28 -28.15
CA PRO A 29 15.46 20.70 -29.44
C PRO A 29 14.49 21.20 -30.53
N GLU A 30 14.97 21.29 -31.79
CA GLU A 30 14.10 21.57 -32.93
C GLU A 30 13.26 20.35 -33.26
N GLY A 31 12.03 20.56 -33.70
CA GLY A 31 11.14 19.49 -34.13
C GLY A 31 9.68 19.69 -33.71
N ASN A 32 8.90 18.66 -33.96
CA ASN A 32 7.52 18.61 -33.55
C ASN A 32 7.41 17.82 -32.22
N PHE A 33 6.78 18.42 -31.24
CA PHE A 33 6.62 17.82 -29.90
C PHE A 33 5.17 17.98 -29.44
N VAL A 34 4.81 17.19 -28.46
CA VAL A 34 3.56 17.35 -27.69
C VAL A 34 3.91 18.06 -26.38
N LEU A 35 3.40 19.27 -26.20
CA LEU A 35 3.48 19.99 -24.93
C LEU A 35 2.33 19.52 -24.05
N GLU A 36 2.67 18.98 -22.89
CA GLU A 36 1.72 18.46 -21.91
C GLU A 36 1.70 19.34 -20.67
N ILE A 37 0.51 19.73 -20.25
CA ILE A 37 0.24 20.56 -19.09
C ILE A 37 -0.58 19.74 -18.10
N SER A 38 -0.05 19.51 -16.91
CA SER A 38 -0.68 18.65 -15.91
C SER A 38 -0.55 19.20 -14.49
N SER A 39 -1.56 18.96 -13.68
CA SER A 39 -1.53 19.23 -12.25
C SER A 39 -2.58 18.39 -11.54
N VAL A 40 -2.31 18.06 -10.27
CA VAL A 40 -3.27 17.34 -9.43
C VAL A 40 -4.57 18.15 -9.26
N GLY A 41 -5.70 17.54 -9.57
CA GLY A 41 -7.01 18.18 -9.52
C GLY A 41 -7.39 18.99 -10.76
N TYR A 42 -6.62 18.88 -11.84
CA TYR A 42 -6.88 19.52 -13.13
C TYR A 42 -6.74 18.53 -14.27
N LYS A 43 -7.51 18.76 -15.35
CA LYS A 43 -7.39 17.96 -16.59
C LYS A 43 -6.05 18.19 -17.26
N THR A 44 -5.40 17.11 -17.65
CA THR A 44 -4.19 17.19 -18.49
C THR A 44 -4.53 17.71 -19.88
N ILE A 45 -3.78 18.70 -20.33
CA ILE A 45 -3.89 19.28 -21.69
C ILE A 45 -2.66 18.85 -22.48
N SER A 46 -2.87 18.37 -23.70
CA SER A 46 -1.82 18.05 -24.65
C SER A 46 -1.99 18.90 -25.90
N ARG A 47 -0.90 19.55 -26.37
CA ARG A 47 -0.91 20.40 -27.56
C ARG A 47 0.31 20.12 -28.43
N ASN A 48 0.11 19.88 -29.72
CA ASN A 48 1.19 19.77 -30.69
C ASN A 48 1.84 21.12 -30.90
N VAL A 49 3.17 21.19 -30.78
CA VAL A 49 3.99 22.38 -30.98
C VAL A 49 5.14 22.08 -31.91
N THR A 50 5.48 23.06 -32.76
CA THR A 50 6.65 22.98 -33.63
C THR A 50 7.72 23.95 -33.16
N LEU A 51 8.84 23.44 -32.69
CA LEU A 51 9.95 24.20 -32.15
C LEU A 51 10.97 24.49 -33.26
N LYS A 52 11.38 25.76 -33.43
CA LYS A 52 12.35 26.23 -34.43
C LYS A 52 13.50 26.92 -33.73
N LYS A 53 14.72 26.71 -34.24
CA LYS A 53 15.96 27.30 -33.71
C LYS A 53 15.89 28.82 -33.64
N GLY A 54 16.29 29.36 -32.50
CA GLY A 54 16.38 30.80 -32.28
C GLY A 54 15.02 31.52 -32.25
N LYS A 55 13.90 30.79 -32.22
CA LYS A 55 12.57 31.41 -32.11
C LYS A 55 11.94 31.05 -30.76
N THR A 56 11.27 32.03 -30.15
CA THR A 56 10.43 31.83 -28.97
C THR A 56 9.02 31.53 -29.45
N LEU A 57 8.43 30.46 -28.91
CA LEU A 57 7.02 30.11 -29.08
C LEU A 57 6.30 30.48 -27.78
N GLU A 58 5.22 31.23 -27.87
CA GLU A 58 4.35 31.56 -26.75
C GLU A 58 3.09 30.71 -26.81
N GLU A 59 2.81 29.99 -25.75
CA GLU A 59 1.62 29.15 -25.63
C GLU A 59 0.94 29.42 -24.29
N ASN A 60 -0.34 29.75 -24.34
CA ASN A 60 -1.18 30.02 -23.17
C ASN A 60 -2.25 28.91 -23.05
N PHE A 61 -2.54 28.51 -21.83
CA PHE A 61 -3.48 27.41 -21.54
C PHE A 61 -4.49 27.84 -20.48
N GLU A 62 -5.73 27.47 -20.71
CA GLU A 62 -6.79 27.46 -19.69
C GLU A 62 -6.98 26.03 -19.22
N ILE A 63 -6.75 25.79 -17.92
CA ILE A 63 -6.91 24.45 -17.33
C ILE A 63 -8.25 24.32 -16.63
N GLU A 64 -8.92 23.21 -16.84
CA GLU A 64 -10.19 22.86 -16.19
C GLU A 64 -9.95 22.02 -14.95
N GLU A 65 -10.73 22.29 -13.87
CA GLU A 65 -10.71 21.45 -12.69
C GLU A 65 -11.19 20.02 -12.98
N ASP A 66 -10.44 19.05 -12.49
CA ASP A 66 -10.79 17.62 -12.50
C ASP A 66 -10.85 17.12 -11.03
N ALA A 67 -11.92 17.48 -10.36
CA ALA A 67 -12.10 17.19 -8.94
C ALA A 67 -12.17 15.69 -8.62
N ILE A 68 -12.50 14.83 -9.59
CA ILE A 68 -12.58 13.38 -9.44
C ILE A 68 -11.38 12.63 -10.03
N ALA A 69 -10.33 13.37 -10.44
CA ALA A 69 -9.07 12.85 -10.99
C ALA A 69 -9.27 11.81 -12.12
N LEU A 70 -10.06 12.20 -13.13
CA LEU A 70 -10.39 11.38 -14.30
C LEU A 70 -9.17 11.05 -15.14
N ASP A 71 -8.34 12.04 -15.38
CA ASP A 71 -7.15 11.98 -16.23
C ASP A 71 -5.86 11.69 -15.44
N GLY A 72 -5.99 11.15 -14.21
CA GLY A 72 -4.83 10.79 -13.39
C GLY A 72 -3.93 9.77 -14.08
N VAL A 73 -2.61 10.03 -14.08
CA VAL A 73 -1.61 9.10 -14.61
C VAL A 73 -1.39 7.94 -13.66
N VAL A 74 -1.35 6.72 -14.19
CA VAL A 74 -1.04 5.48 -13.48
C VAL A 74 0.05 4.70 -14.20
N VAL A 75 0.84 3.93 -13.45
CA VAL A 75 1.92 3.10 -13.98
C VAL A 75 1.71 1.60 -13.71
N SER A 76 0.91 1.26 -12.71
CA SER A 76 0.71 -0.13 -12.25
C SER A 76 -0.02 -1.02 -13.24
N ALA A 77 -0.80 -0.44 -14.17
CA ALA A 77 -1.60 -1.22 -15.12
C ALA A 77 -0.77 -2.06 -16.09
N ASN A 78 0.36 -1.54 -16.56
CA ASN A 78 1.20 -2.16 -17.59
C ASN A 78 2.70 -1.83 -17.46
N ARG A 79 3.15 -1.35 -16.29
CA ARG A 79 4.52 -0.84 -16.03
C ARG A 79 4.93 0.32 -16.93
N SER A 80 3.98 1.07 -17.46
CA SER A 80 4.22 2.30 -18.22
C SER A 80 3.18 3.36 -17.89
N GLU A 81 3.55 4.63 -18.03
CA GLU A 81 2.65 5.74 -17.79
C GLU A 81 1.47 5.70 -18.77
N THR A 82 0.27 5.72 -18.23
CA THR A 82 -0.98 5.79 -18.98
C THR A 82 -2.01 6.55 -18.16
N THR A 83 -3.01 7.14 -18.81
CA THR A 83 -4.12 7.71 -18.04
C THR A 83 -4.99 6.59 -17.46
N ARG A 84 -5.54 6.79 -16.26
CA ARG A 84 -6.45 5.83 -15.61
C ARG A 84 -7.59 5.41 -16.54
N GLN A 85 -8.09 6.36 -17.33
CA GLN A 85 -9.17 6.12 -18.29
C GLN A 85 -8.77 5.14 -19.40
N LEU A 86 -7.55 5.23 -19.91
CA LEU A 86 -7.05 4.40 -21.01
C LEU A 86 -6.30 3.15 -20.53
N ALA A 87 -6.11 2.99 -19.21
CA ALA A 87 -5.44 1.84 -18.64
C ALA A 87 -6.18 0.53 -18.97
N PRO A 88 -5.46 -0.54 -19.41
CA PRO A 88 -6.07 -1.82 -19.77
C PRO A 88 -6.68 -2.55 -18.59
N THR A 89 -6.22 -2.26 -17.39
CA THR A 89 -6.69 -2.82 -16.11
C THR A 89 -7.17 -1.70 -15.20
N LEU A 90 -8.12 -2.01 -14.31
CA LEU A 90 -8.60 -1.05 -13.33
C LEU A 90 -7.51 -0.78 -12.28
N VAL A 91 -7.14 0.49 -12.12
CA VAL A 91 -6.24 0.97 -11.08
C VAL A 91 -6.97 2.04 -10.27
N ASN A 92 -7.06 1.83 -8.96
CA ASN A 92 -7.56 2.84 -8.04
C ASN A 92 -6.40 3.68 -7.54
N VAL A 93 -6.61 4.99 -7.42
CA VAL A 93 -5.58 5.94 -6.98
C VAL A 93 -6.00 6.58 -5.69
N LEU A 94 -5.16 6.43 -4.67
CA LEU A 94 -5.23 7.13 -3.39
C LEU A 94 -4.23 8.28 -3.43
N ASN A 95 -4.73 9.50 -3.47
CA ASN A 95 -3.89 10.69 -3.53
C ASN A 95 -3.53 11.23 -2.13
N ILE A 96 -2.52 12.08 -2.05
CA ILE A 96 -2.06 12.65 -0.78
C ILE A 96 -3.15 13.47 -0.05
N LYS A 97 -4.08 14.09 -0.77
CA LYS A 97 -5.20 14.84 -0.16
C LYS A 97 -6.10 13.94 0.67
N THR A 98 -6.27 12.67 0.27
CA THR A 98 -7.04 11.71 1.07
C THR A 98 -6.34 11.45 2.40
N PHE A 99 -5.02 11.25 2.42
CA PHE A 99 -4.26 11.11 3.68
C PHE A 99 -4.41 12.35 4.56
N GLU A 100 -4.29 13.54 3.98
CA GLU A 100 -4.47 14.81 4.71
C GLU A 100 -5.88 14.93 5.28
N ASN A 101 -6.92 14.68 4.48
CA ASN A 101 -8.32 14.82 4.89
C ASN A 101 -8.75 13.80 5.95
N THR A 102 -8.20 12.59 5.90
CA THR A 102 -8.51 11.51 6.86
C THR A 102 -7.59 11.49 8.07
N ASN A 103 -6.66 12.45 8.18
CA ASN A 103 -5.63 12.50 9.23
C ASN A 103 -4.78 11.22 9.31
N SER A 104 -4.46 10.64 8.15
CA SER A 104 -3.67 9.41 8.04
C SER A 104 -2.18 9.74 8.03
N ASN A 105 -1.44 9.28 9.02
CA ASN A 105 0.00 9.53 9.19
C ASN A 105 0.89 8.45 8.54
N SER A 106 0.30 7.31 8.20
CA SER A 106 1.00 6.18 7.57
C SER A 106 0.21 5.61 6.38
N LEU A 107 0.88 4.79 5.57
CA LEU A 107 0.25 4.08 4.45
C LEU A 107 -0.94 3.23 4.93
N ALA A 108 -0.78 2.47 6.00
CA ALA A 108 -1.81 1.60 6.56
C ALA A 108 -3.14 2.32 6.79
N GLN A 109 -3.09 3.48 7.45
CA GLN A 109 -4.30 4.26 7.75
C GLN A 109 -5.01 4.75 6.48
N GLY A 110 -4.25 5.23 5.49
CA GLY A 110 -4.82 5.73 4.23
C GLY A 110 -5.49 4.66 3.37
N LEU A 111 -4.97 3.43 3.40
CA LEU A 111 -5.48 2.32 2.58
C LEU A 111 -6.93 1.93 2.91
N ASN A 112 -7.41 2.19 4.12
CA ASN A 112 -8.81 1.94 4.50
C ASN A 112 -9.84 2.75 3.67
N PHE A 113 -9.38 3.82 2.99
CA PHE A 113 -10.22 4.66 2.14
C PHE A 113 -10.11 4.30 0.66
N GLN A 114 -9.94 2.99 0.38
CA GLN A 114 -9.93 2.42 -0.97
C GLN A 114 -10.97 1.31 -1.11
N PRO A 115 -11.69 1.24 -2.25
CA PRO A 115 -12.68 0.19 -2.46
C PRO A 115 -12.03 -1.19 -2.49
N GLY A 116 -12.64 -2.18 -1.86
CA GLY A 116 -12.13 -3.55 -1.82
C GLY A 116 -10.89 -3.74 -0.95
N VAL A 117 -10.45 -2.73 -0.20
CA VAL A 117 -9.28 -2.78 0.69
C VAL A 117 -9.71 -2.57 2.14
N ARG A 118 -9.09 -3.31 3.05
CA ARG A 118 -9.26 -3.17 4.49
C ARG A 118 -7.93 -3.44 5.19
N VAL A 119 -7.59 -2.62 6.17
CA VAL A 119 -6.44 -2.85 7.05
C VAL A 119 -6.97 -3.14 8.44
N GLU A 120 -6.45 -4.18 9.08
CA GLU A 120 -6.82 -4.58 10.42
C GLU A 120 -5.60 -4.93 11.28
N ASN A 121 -5.78 -4.87 12.59
CA ASN A 121 -4.81 -5.38 13.56
C ASN A 121 -5.10 -6.87 13.80
N ASP A 122 -4.05 -7.68 13.81
CA ASP A 122 -4.13 -9.12 14.06
C ASP A 122 -3.44 -9.53 15.37
N CYS A 123 -2.82 -8.58 16.08
CA CYS A 123 -2.18 -8.83 17.37
C CYS A 123 -2.25 -7.57 18.25
N GLN A 124 -2.66 -7.74 19.52
CA GLN A 124 -2.74 -6.66 20.52
C GLN A 124 -1.34 -6.20 20.94
N ASN A 125 -0.43 -7.15 21.17
CA ASN A 125 0.85 -6.86 21.82
C ASN A 125 1.85 -6.16 20.90
N CYS A 126 1.96 -6.55 19.63
CA CYS A 126 2.91 -5.93 18.69
C CYS A 126 2.25 -4.95 17.71
N GLY A 127 0.90 -4.93 17.65
CA GLY A 127 0.17 -4.10 16.69
C GLY A 127 0.39 -4.53 15.24
N PHE A 128 0.51 -5.83 15.02
CA PHE A 128 0.62 -6.42 13.70
C PHE A 128 -0.56 -6.04 12.82
N GLN A 129 -0.31 -5.40 11.69
CA GLN A 129 -1.34 -4.96 10.75
C GLN A 129 -1.25 -5.71 9.44
N GLN A 130 -2.40 -6.13 8.93
CA GLN A 130 -2.53 -6.72 7.60
C GLN A 130 -3.43 -5.90 6.69
N VAL A 131 -3.03 -5.79 5.41
CA VAL A 131 -3.90 -5.29 4.36
C VAL A 131 -4.61 -6.47 3.70
N ARG A 132 -5.92 -6.41 3.63
CA ARG A 132 -6.75 -7.40 2.93
C ARG A 132 -7.34 -6.78 1.68
N ILE A 133 -7.16 -7.43 0.54
CA ILE A 133 -7.74 -7.02 -0.74
C ILE A 133 -8.77 -8.06 -1.18
N ASN A 134 -10.00 -7.64 -1.40
CA ASN A 134 -11.10 -8.51 -1.81
C ASN A 134 -11.22 -9.76 -0.89
N GLY A 135 -11.03 -9.58 0.43
CA GLY A 135 -11.12 -10.64 1.43
C GLY A 135 -9.97 -11.65 1.47
N LEU A 136 -8.92 -11.44 0.71
CA LEU A 136 -7.69 -12.23 0.80
C LEU A 136 -6.67 -11.55 1.72
N ASP A 137 -5.93 -12.35 2.47
CA ASP A 137 -4.99 -11.93 3.51
C ASP A 137 -3.79 -11.15 2.97
N GLY A 138 -3.09 -10.44 3.84
CA GLY A 138 -1.91 -9.63 3.52
C GLY A 138 -0.86 -10.33 2.66
N PRO A 139 -0.47 -11.57 2.97
CA PRO A 139 0.51 -12.32 2.19
C PRO A 139 0.18 -12.56 0.70
N TYR A 140 -1.07 -12.34 0.31
CA TYR A 140 -1.51 -12.38 -1.09
C TYR A 140 -1.43 -11.03 -1.81
N THR A 141 -0.95 -9.99 -1.12
CA THR A 141 -0.82 -8.64 -1.65
C THR A 141 0.64 -8.27 -1.84
N GLN A 142 1.03 -7.95 -3.07
CA GLN A 142 2.38 -7.46 -3.35
C GLN A 142 2.44 -5.95 -3.13
N ILE A 143 3.35 -5.52 -2.24
CA ILE A 143 3.63 -4.11 -1.99
C ILE A 143 4.86 -3.71 -2.80
N LEU A 144 4.75 -2.59 -3.52
CA LEU A 144 5.78 -2.06 -4.41
C LEU A 144 6.10 -0.62 -4.02
N MET A 145 7.34 -0.22 -4.24
CA MET A 145 7.75 1.18 -4.25
C MET A 145 8.27 1.54 -5.64
N ASP A 146 7.63 2.53 -6.27
CA ASP A 146 7.94 2.93 -7.66
C ASP A 146 8.00 1.74 -8.64
N SER A 147 7.00 0.84 -8.54
CA SER A 147 6.84 -0.39 -9.35
C SER A 147 7.90 -1.47 -9.11
N ARG A 148 8.67 -1.41 -8.02
CA ARG A 148 9.68 -2.39 -7.65
C ARG A 148 9.27 -3.10 -6.35
N PRO A 149 9.33 -4.43 -6.29
CA PRO A 149 9.11 -5.15 -5.06
C PRO A 149 10.36 -4.97 -4.17
N ILE A 150 10.29 -4.04 -3.23
CA ILE A 150 11.36 -3.83 -2.23
C ILE A 150 10.96 -4.34 -0.85
N PHE A 151 9.72 -4.76 -0.69
CA PHE A 151 9.28 -5.39 0.53
C PHE A 151 9.74 -6.84 0.53
N SER A 152 10.65 -7.14 1.44
CA SER A 152 11.13 -8.48 1.73
C SER A 152 10.05 -9.34 2.38
N ALA A 153 10.34 -10.61 2.53
CA ALA A 153 9.54 -11.50 3.36
C ALA A 153 9.32 -10.94 4.78
N LEU A 154 10.32 -10.21 5.33
CA LEU A 154 10.29 -9.68 6.70
C LEU A 154 9.50 -8.38 6.87
N SER A 155 9.31 -7.58 5.82
CA SER A 155 8.60 -6.28 5.92
C SER A 155 7.12 -6.35 5.55
N GLY A 156 6.61 -7.52 5.25
CA GLY A 156 5.21 -7.71 4.87
C GLY A 156 4.19 -7.37 5.97
N VAL A 157 4.60 -7.43 7.21
CA VAL A 157 3.76 -7.27 8.40
C VAL A 157 3.80 -5.82 8.92
N TYR A 158 4.98 -5.33 9.26
CA TYR A 158 5.12 -4.00 9.90
C TYR A 158 5.32 -2.88 8.88
N GLY A 159 5.75 -3.20 7.66
CA GLY A 159 6.12 -2.24 6.63
C GLY A 159 5.04 -1.22 6.29
N LEU A 160 3.77 -1.58 6.39
CA LEU A 160 2.66 -0.66 6.09
C LEU A 160 2.57 0.53 7.04
N GLU A 161 2.84 0.34 8.35
CA GLU A 161 2.83 1.43 9.32
C GLU A 161 4.14 2.22 9.32
N GLN A 162 5.23 1.61 8.86
CA GLN A 162 6.56 2.21 8.77
C GLN A 162 6.70 3.24 7.64
N ILE A 163 5.83 3.17 6.60
CA ILE A 163 5.86 4.10 5.48
C ILE A 163 5.11 5.38 5.84
N PRO A 164 5.81 6.51 6.01
CA PRO A 164 5.18 7.76 6.37
C PRO A 164 4.45 8.39 5.18
N ALA A 165 3.27 8.96 5.43
CA ALA A 165 2.46 9.60 4.39
C ALA A 165 3.17 10.74 3.66
N ASN A 166 4.15 11.39 4.29
CA ASN A 166 4.86 12.53 3.71
C ASN A 166 5.82 12.19 2.57
N MET A 167 6.27 10.92 2.44
CA MET A 167 7.05 10.49 1.27
C MET A 167 6.18 10.12 0.06
N ILE A 168 4.88 9.92 0.26
CA ILE A 168 3.95 9.40 -0.74
C ILE A 168 3.44 10.55 -1.61
N GLU A 169 3.50 10.41 -2.93
CA GLU A 169 2.78 11.25 -3.89
C GLU A 169 1.36 10.71 -4.12
N ARG A 170 1.27 9.42 -4.40
CA ARG A 170 0.02 8.66 -4.54
C ARG A 170 0.26 7.18 -4.31
N VAL A 171 -0.80 6.46 -4.03
CA VAL A 171 -0.79 4.99 -3.98
C VAL A 171 -1.70 4.46 -5.07
N GLU A 172 -1.18 3.56 -5.88
CA GLU A 172 -1.94 2.89 -6.93
C GLU A 172 -2.29 1.47 -6.46
N VAL A 173 -3.58 1.17 -6.38
CA VAL A 173 -4.08 -0.14 -5.97
C VAL A 173 -4.69 -0.83 -7.19
N MET A 174 -4.05 -1.91 -7.61
CA MET A 174 -4.57 -2.82 -8.63
C MET A 174 -5.10 -4.08 -7.94
N ARG A 175 -6.38 -4.33 -8.08
CA ARG A 175 -7.05 -5.50 -7.51
C ARG A 175 -7.07 -6.67 -8.48
N GLY A 176 -7.07 -7.91 -7.96
CA GLY A 176 -6.91 -9.11 -8.78
C GLY A 176 -5.45 -9.40 -9.10
N GLY A 177 -5.17 -10.53 -9.72
CA GLY A 177 -3.81 -11.03 -9.91
C GLY A 177 -2.88 -10.08 -10.68
N GLY A 178 -1.76 -9.73 -10.06
CA GLY A 178 -0.69 -8.90 -10.61
C GLY A 178 0.59 -9.66 -10.95
N SER A 179 0.63 -10.97 -10.67
CA SER A 179 1.88 -11.77 -10.76
C SER A 179 2.51 -11.79 -12.14
N ALA A 180 1.73 -11.67 -13.21
CA ALA A 180 2.25 -11.55 -14.57
C ALA A 180 3.14 -10.31 -14.81
N LEU A 181 3.07 -9.30 -13.93
CA LEU A 181 3.92 -8.13 -13.97
C LEU A 181 4.93 -8.10 -12.82
N PHE A 182 4.46 -8.42 -11.62
CA PHE A 182 5.17 -8.12 -10.38
C PHE A 182 5.67 -9.37 -9.63
N GLY A 183 5.41 -10.57 -10.16
CA GLY A 183 5.93 -11.82 -9.61
C GLY A 183 5.10 -12.40 -8.47
N ALA A 184 5.78 -13.12 -7.59
CA ALA A 184 5.15 -13.81 -6.46
C ALA A 184 4.35 -12.89 -5.54
N SER A 185 3.37 -13.45 -4.83
CA SER A 185 2.51 -12.76 -3.85
C SER A 185 1.51 -11.73 -4.40
N ALA A 186 1.52 -11.43 -5.70
CA ALA A 186 0.53 -10.52 -6.31
C ALA A 186 -0.75 -11.28 -6.72
N ILE A 187 -1.35 -11.99 -5.77
CA ILE A 187 -2.56 -12.82 -5.97
C ILE A 187 -3.83 -12.00 -5.77
N ALA A 188 -3.97 -11.33 -4.63
CA ALA A 188 -5.10 -10.47 -4.30
C ALA A 188 -5.03 -9.15 -5.05
N GLY A 189 -3.81 -8.66 -5.23
CA GLY A 189 -3.54 -7.41 -5.92
C GLY A 189 -2.14 -6.88 -5.66
N THR A 190 -1.92 -5.65 -6.14
CA THR A 190 -0.69 -4.91 -5.88
C THR A 190 -1.02 -3.53 -5.30
N ILE A 191 -0.20 -3.10 -4.35
CA ILE A 191 -0.20 -1.76 -3.79
C ILE A 191 1.12 -1.13 -4.19
N ASN A 192 1.08 -0.17 -5.12
CA ASN A 192 2.26 0.50 -5.62
C ASN A 192 2.35 1.92 -5.06
N ILE A 193 3.34 2.17 -4.24
CA ILE A 193 3.62 3.45 -3.62
C ILE A 193 4.46 4.26 -4.59
N ILE A 194 3.92 5.36 -5.09
CA ILE A 194 4.66 6.30 -5.91
C ILE A 194 5.18 7.39 -4.99
N THR A 195 6.50 7.51 -4.94
CA THR A 195 7.18 8.47 -4.07
C THR A 195 7.26 9.85 -4.71
N LYS A 196 7.27 10.90 -3.87
CA LYS A 196 7.33 12.29 -4.35
C LYS A 196 8.61 12.59 -5.09
N GLU A 197 8.48 13.28 -6.22
CA GLU A 197 9.60 13.79 -7.00
C GLU A 197 9.75 15.30 -6.77
N PRO A 198 10.98 15.84 -6.66
CA PRO A 198 11.19 17.29 -6.54
C PRO A 198 10.83 17.98 -7.87
N LEU A 199 9.84 18.85 -7.86
CA LEU A 199 9.39 19.59 -9.02
C LEU A 199 9.71 21.09 -8.93
N ARG A 200 9.83 21.63 -7.71
CA ARG A 200 10.09 23.03 -7.40
C ARG A 200 10.72 23.17 -6.02
N ASN A 201 11.31 24.32 -5.73
CA ASN A 201 11.78 24.66 -4.39
C ASN A 201 10.57 24.88 -3.48
N SER A 202 10.50 24.09 -2.40
CA SER A 202 9.43 24.15 -1.42
C SER A 202 9.83 23.41 -0.15
N GLY A 203 9.15 23.71 0.95
CA GLY A 203 9.36 22.97 2.18
C GLY A 203 8.11 22.99 3.06
N SER A 204 8.05 22.05 3.98
CA SER A 204 7.03 22.06 5.03
C SER A 204 7.51 21.34 6.28
N ILE A 205 7.05 21.83 7.42
CA ILE A 205 7.17 21.14 8.70
C ILE A 205 5.77 21.03 9.29
N ALA A 206 5.42 19.87 9.79
CA ALA A 206 4.13 19.62 10.42
C ALA A 206 4.30 18.87 11.73
N HIS A 207 3.44 19.20 12.70
CA HIS A 207 3.33 18.46 13.95
C HIS A 207 1.86 18.20 14.25
N SER A 208 1.56 16.98 14.70
CA SER A 208 0.24 16.60 15.16
C SER A 208 0.34 15.83 16.48
N ILE A 209 -0.63 16.04 17.35
CA ILE A 209 -0.81 15.34 18.61
C ILE A 209 -2.22 14.75 18.64
N THR A 210 -2.33 13.48 19.03
CA THR A 210 -3.60 12.77 19.18
C THR A 210 -3.68 12.21 20.59
N SER A 211 -4.74 12.57 21.35
CA SER A 211 -5.08 11.94 22.62
C SER A 211 -5.91 10.69 22.35
N ILE A 212 -5.37 9.53 22.72
CA ILE A 212 -5.96 8.21 22.47
C ILE A 212 -7.03 7.96 23.56
N GLY A 213 -8.24 7.60 23.15
CA GLY A 213 -9.34 7.33 24.09
C GLY A 213 -9.78 8.52 24.93
N GLY A 214 -9.25 9.72 24.72
CA GLY A 214 -9.41 10.86 25.61
C GLY A 214 -8.65 10.70 26.94
N SER A 215 -7.70 9.76 27.00
CA SER A 215 -6.79 9.47 28.11
C SER A 215 -5.58 10.40 28.12
N GLY A 216 -4.65 10.18 29.03
CA GLY A 216 -3.32 10.80 29.06
C GLY A 216 -2.32 10.19 28.06
N ASP A 217 -2.75 9.24 27.23
CA ASP A 217 -1.92 8.59 26.23
C ASP A 217 -1.97 9.33 24.91
N PHE A 218 -0.80 9.57 24.32
CA PHE A 218 -0.67 10.40 23.14
C PHE A 218 0.05 9.69 22.01
N ASP A 219 -0.37 10.03 20.78
CA ASP A 219 0.37 9.76 19.54
C ASP A 219 0.84 11.10 18.96
N ASN A 220 2.14 11.35 18.98
CA ASN A 220 2.79 12.56 18.48
C ASN A 220 3.51 12.25 17.18
N SER A 221 3.28 13.05 16.15
CA SER A 221 3.96 12.92 14.86
C SER A 221 4.48 14.25 14.37
N THR A 222 5.79 14.33 14.13
CA THR A 222 6.44 15.49 13.50
C THR A 222 6.99 15.05 12.15
N SER A 223 6.67 15.78 11.09
CA SER A 223 7.17 15.51 9.74
C SER A 223 7.82 16.73 9.11
N LEU A 224 8.85 16.47 8.31
CA LEU A 224 9.62 17.45 7.54
C LEU A 224 9.67 17.06 6.08
N ASN A 225 9.48 18.02 5.18
CA ASN A 225 9.71 17.85 3.76
C ASN A 225 10.49 19.05 3.21
N ALA A 226 11.44 18.79 2.31
CA ALA A 226 12.14 19.82 1.56
C ALA A 226 12.34 19.35 0.11
N SER A 227 12.07 20.22 -0.84
CA SER A 227 12.28 19.99 -2.27
C SER A 227 13.15 21.10 -2.83
N LEU A 228 14.25 20.75 -3.46
CA LEU A 228 15.19 21.65 -4.09
C LEU A 228 15.42 21.23 -5.54
N VAL A 229 15.33 22.19 -6.45
CA VAL A 229 15.49 21.97 -7.88
C VAL A 229 16.42 23.05 -8.44
N THR A 230 17.33 22.64 -9.32
CA THR A 230 18.21 23.61 -10.00
C THR A 230 17.41 24.47 -10.98
N ASP A 231 17.86 25.71 -11.23
CA ASP A 231 17.19 26.69 -12.12
C ASP A 231 16.96 26.16 -13.55
N ASN A 232 17.78 25.25 -14.00
CA ASN A 232 17.65 24.61 -15.31
C ASN A 232 16.86 23.29 -15.27
N ASN A 233 16.27 22.93 -14.13
CA ASN A 233 15.53 21.67 -13.89
C ASN A 233 16.29 20.40 -14.28
N LYS A 234 17.65 20.42 -14.32
CA LYS A 234 18.44 19.24 -14.65
C LYS A 234 18.66 18.32 -13.46
N ALA A 235 18.64 18.86 -12.25
CA ALA A 235 18.77 18.07 -11.04
C ALA A 235 17.81 18.56 -9.96
N GLY A 236 17.39 17.66 -9.11
CA GLY A 236 16.56 17.98 -7.96
C GLY A 236 16.71 16.93 -6.88
N ILE A 237 16.39 17.34 -5.64
CA ILE A 237 16.36 16.46 -4.48
C ILE A 237 15.12 16.77 -3.63
N TYR A 238 14.40 15.74 -3.25
CA TYR A 238 13.33 15.75 -2.28
C TYR A 238 13.80 15.03 -1.02
N ILE A 239 13.76 15.72 0.11
CA ILE A 239 14.14 15.18 1.42
C ILE A 239 12.88 15.08 2.26
N PHE A 240 12.71 13.99 2.97
CA PHE A 240 11.61 13.77 3.89
C PHE A 240 12.10 13.17 5.21
N GLY A 241 11.40 13.50 6.28
CA GLY A 241 11.64 12.93 7.59
C GLY A 241 10.38 12.87 8.42
N GLN A 242 10.31 11.92 9.34
CA GLN A 242 9.24 11.79 10.32
C GLN A 242 9.81 11.29 11.65
N ASN A 243 9.31 11.85 12.75
CA ASN A 243 9.47 11.31 14.09
C ASN A 243 8.09 11.11 14.70
N ARG A 244 7.74 9.88 15.05
CA ARG A 244 6.46 9.51 15.65
C ARG A 244 6.68 8.80 16.97
N GLN A 245 5.92 9.17 17.98
CA GLN A 245 5.94 8.58 19.30
C GLN A 245 4.51 8.38 19.79
N ARG A 246 4.13 7.15 20.04
CA ARG A 246 2.83 6.75 20.57
C ARG A 246 3.01 6.03 21.90
N SER A 247 2.26 6.45 22.92
CA SER A 247 2.16 5.72 24.19
C SER A 247 1.47 4.36 23.99
N GLY A 248 1.82 3.37 24.79
CA GLY A 248 0.99 2.18 24.92
C GLY A 248 -0.36 2.55 25.52
N TYR A 249 -1.43 1.94 25.03
CA TYR A 249 -2.79 2.19 25.51
C TYR A 249 -3.42 0.89 26.01
N ASP A 250 -3.82 0.92 27.28
CA ASP A 250 -4.55 -0.12 28.00
C ASP A 250 -6.02 0.31 28.08
N HIS A 251 -6.89 -0.41 27.38
CA HIS A 251 -8.29 -0.02 27.21
C HIS A 251 -9.16 -0.32 28.42
N ASP A 252 -8.94 -1.46 29.04
CA ASP A 252 -9.79 -1.99 30.12
C ASP A 252 -9.13 -1.89 31.50
N ASN A 253 -7.93 -1.32 31.58
CA ASN A 253 -7.12 -1.08 32.79
C ASN A 253 -6.74 -2.37 33.52
N ASP A 254 -6.45 -3.42 32.77
CA ASP A 254 -6.00 -4.71 33.32
C ASP A 254 -4.46 -4.77 33.44
N GLY A 255 -3.75 -3.75 32.97
CA GLY A 255 -2.30 -3.63 32.98
C GLY A 255 -1.61 -4.12 31.72
N PHE A 256 -2.38 -4.61 30.71
CA PHE A 256 -1.90 -5.05 29.41
C PHE A 256 -2.38 -4.10 28.30
N THR A 257 -1.58 -3.88 27.29
CA THR A 257 -1.92 -2.96 26.20
C THR A 257 -2.73 -3.65 25.10
N GLU A 258 -3.76 -2.95 24.56
CA GLU A 258 -4.43 -3.27 23.30
C GLU A 258 -3.84 -2.50 22.12
N LEU A 259 -3.10 -1.41 22.40
CA LEU A 259 -2.34 -0.69 21.39
C LEU A 259 -0.89 -0.49 21.90
N PRO A 260 0.11 -1.04 21.21
CA PRO A 260 1.50 -1.00 21.69
C PRO A 260 2.10 0.40 21.67
N GLU A 261 3.10 0.61 22.52
CA GLU A 261 4.02 1.74 22.42
C GLU A 261 4.76 1.69 21.07
N LEU A 262 4.97 2.86 20.46
CA LEU A 262 5.69 3.01 19.19
C LEU A 262 6.61 4.23 19.26
N LYS A 263 7.86 4.05 18.84
CA LYS A 263 8.80 5.15 18.54
C LYS A 263 9.40 4.88 17.17
N ALA A 264 9.10 5.71 16.19
CA ALA A 264 9.57 5.53 14.83
C ALA A 264 10.21 6.83 14.32
N GLN A 265 11.38 6.69 13.71
CA GLN A 265 12.11 7.77 13.06
C GLN A 265 12.43 7.35 11.63
N THR A 266 12.06 8.20 10.69
CA THR A 266 12.34 8.00 9.27
C THR A 266 13.07 9.21 8.72
N LEU A 267 14.10 8.97 7.94
CA LEU A 267 14.79 9.99 7.15
C LEU A 267 15.10 9.41 5.78
N GLY A 268 14.85 10.17 4.74
CA GLY A 268 15.16 9.72 3.39
C GLY A 268 15.18 10.85 2.38
N PHE A 269 15.60 10.50 1.17
CA PHE A 269 15.59 11.41 0.05
C PHE A 269 15.38 10.69 -1.27
N ARG A 270 14.90 11.42 -2.25
CA ARG A 270 14.85 11.05 -3.66
C ARG A 270 15.44 12.15 -4.49
N SER A 271 16.36 11.82 -5.38
CA SER A 271 17.02 12.77 -6.26
C SER A 271 16.91 12.32 -7.70
N TYR A 272 16.98 13.28 -8.62
CA TYR A 272 17.13 13.00 -10.05
C TYR A 272 18.22 13.83 -10.69
N LEU A 273 18.80 13.26 -11.75
CA LEU A 273 19.71 13.93 -12.67
C LEU A 273 19.27 13.62 -14.09
N LYS A 274 18.88 14.64 -14.86
CA LYS A 274 18.63 14.52 -16.29
C LYS A 274 19.97 14.52 -17.02
N THR A 275 20.41 13.35 -17.45
CA THR A 275 21.70 13.14 -18.12
C THR A 275 21.66 13.61 -19.58
N SER A 276 20.46 13.65 -20.17
CA SER A 276 20.18 14.26 -21.47
C SER A 276 18.71 14.70 -21.53
N ASN A 277 18.29 15.26 -22.68
CA ASN A 277 16.88 15.57 -22.92
C ASN A 277 15.98 14.31 -22.98
N TYR A 278 16.56 13.13 -23.08
CA TYR A 278 15.88 11.87 -23.27
C TYR A 278 16.25 10.82 -22.23
N SER A 279 17.06 11.19 -21.23
CA SER A 279 17.47 10.25 -20.20
C SER A 279 17.53 10.88 -18.80
N LYS A 280 17.10 10.12 -17.81
CA LYS A 280 17.04 10.52 -16.41
C LYS A 280 17.56 9.40 -15.51
N LEU A 281 18.44 9.77 -14.60
CA LEU A 281 18.88 8.93 -13.49
C LEU A 281 18.13 9.36 -12.23
N THR A 282 17.57 8.42 -11.51
CA THR A 282 16.91 8.64 -10.22
C THR A 282 17.63 7.80 -9.16
N PHE A 283 17.91 8.41 -8.02
CA PHE A 283 18.50 7.75 -6.88
C PHE A 283 17.66 8.05 -5.63
N GLU A 284 17.40 7.03 -4.81
CA GLU A 284 16.63 7.14 -3.59
C GLU A 284 17.27 6.35 -2.45
N TYR A 285 17.09 6.84 -1.23
CA TYR A 285 17.52 6.18 -0.02
C TYR A 285 16.61 6.59 1.14
N HIS A 286 16.36 5.65 2.04
CA HIS A 286 15.70 5.90 3.30
C HIS A 286 16.25 5.02 4.41
N HIS A 287 16.25 5.57 5.61
CA HIS A 287 16.52 4.87 6.85
C HIS A 287 15.30 4.98 7.77
N ILE A 288 14.90 3.85 8.38
CA ILE A 288 13.82 3.76 9.35
C ILE A 288 14.34 3.08 10.60
N SER A 289 14.22 3.72 11.74
CA SER A 289 14.44 3.13 13.05
C SER A 289 13.11 3.07 13.78
N GLU A 290 12.71 1.89 14.23
CA GLU A 290 11.44 1.69 14.90
C GLU A 290 11.60 0.83 16.16
N TYR A 291 11.02 1.28 17.25
CA TYR A 291 10.80 0.53 18.48
C TYR A 291 9.31 0.32 18.68
N ARG A 292 8.91 -0.91 19.00
CA ARG A 292 7.55 -1.29 19.41
C ARG A 292 7.60 -2.11 20.68
N ARG A 293 6.62 -1.90 21.56
CA ARG A 293 6.49 -2.65 22.79
C ARG A 293 5.03 -2.75 23.21
N GLY A 294 4.52 -3.97 23.40
CA GLY A 294 3.23 -4.22 24.02
C GLY A 294 3.27 -5.37 25.01
N GLY A 295 2.14 -5.63 25.64
CA GLY A 295 1.99 -6.51 26.78
C GLY A 295 1.89 -5.72 28.08
N ASP A 296 2.42 -6.24 29.16
CA ASP A 296 2.40 -5.60 30.49
C ASP A 296 3.75 -5.02 30.87
N ARG A 297 3.79 -4.25 31.98
CA ARG A 297 5.01 -3.69 32.60
C ARG A 297 5.93 -2.99 31.58
N LEU A 298 5.38 -2.09 30.73
CA LEU A 298 6.13 -1.39 29.68
C LEU A 298 7.35 -0.63 30.19
N ASN A 299 7.39 -0.26 31.45
CA ASN A 299 8.49 0.44 32.11
C ASN A 299 9.64 -0.48 32.61
N ARG A 300 9.55 -1.79 32.35
CA ARG A 300 10.55 -2.78 32.74
C ARG A 300 11.15 -3.48 31.54
N PRO A 301 12.29 -4.14 31.68
CA PRO A 301 12.80 -5.04 30.63
C PRO A 301 11.74 -6.07 30.21
N PRO A 302 11.68 -6.46 28.90
CA PRO A 302 10.60 -7.32 28.43
C PRO A 302 10.56 -8.70 29.12
N HIS A 303 11.70 -9.23 29.55
CA HIS A 303 11.78 -10.50 30.28
C HIS A 303 11.32 -10.44 31.75
N GLU A 304 10.92 -9.26 32.25
CA GLU A 304 10.30 -9.11 33.57
C GLU A 304 8.76 -9.01 33.46
N ALA A 305 8.23 -9.01 32.25
CA ALA A 305 6.79 -8.95 31.97
C ALA A 305 6.17 -10.36 31.94
N ASP A 306 4.90 -10.45 32.27
CA ASP A 306 4.16 -11.71 32.15
C ASP A 306 3.88 -12.04 30.67
N ILE A 307 3.61 -11.02 29.85
CA ILE A 307 3.60 -11.09 28.38
C ILE A 307 4.33 -9.87 27.83
N ALA A 308 5.25 -10.08 26.93
CA ALA A 308 5.88 -8.98 26.21
C ALA A 308 6.17 -9.35 24.76
N GLU A 309 5.83 -8.43 23.87
CA GLU A 309 6.30 -8.42 22.49
C GLU A 309 7.01 -7.09 22.24
N GLN A 310 8.32 -7.15 22.02
CA GLN A 310 9.17 -5.99 21.77
C GLN A 310 9.98 -6.18 20.51
N LEU A 311 10.03 -5.14 19.69
CA LEU A 311 10.74 -5.12 18.42
C LEU A 311 11.56 -3.84 18.28
N ASN A 312 12.79 -3.99 17.83
CA ASN A 312 13.65 -2.90 17.37
C ASN A 312 14.00 -3.18 15.91
N HIS A 313 13.52 -2.36 15.00
CA HIS A 313 13.86 -2.45 13.58
C HIS A 313 14.86 -1.36 13.19
N SER A 314 15.84 -1.74 12.38
CA SER A 314 16.70 -0.85 11.62
C SER A 314 16.58 -1.24 10.15
N ILE A 315 16.05 -0.34 9.34
CA ILE A 315 15.76 -0.60 7.93
C ILE A 315 16.51 0.44 7.10
N ASP A 316 17.37 -0.05 6.20
CA ASP A 316 18.06 0.74 5.20
C ASP A 316 17.60 0.30 3.81
N GLY A 317 16.98 1.19 3.07
CA GLY A 317 16.45 0.89 1.75
C GLY A 317 16.81 1.96 0.73
N GLY A 318 16.96 1.53 -0.53
CA GLY A 318 17.22 2.48 -1.59
C GLY A 318 17.23 1.86 -2.97
N GLY A 319 17.37 2.72 -3.98
CA GLY A 319 17.33 2.27 -5.35
C GLY A 319 17.93 3.26 -6.34
N LEU A 320 18.29 2.71 -7.47
CA LEU A 320 18.79 3.43 -8.65
C LEU A 320 17.90 3.06 -9.83
N ASN A 321 17.50 4.07 -10.61
CA ASN A 321 16.71 3.87 -11.81
C ASN A 321 17.23 4.76 -12.94
N TYR A 322 17.53 4.17 -14.09
CA TYR A 322 17.91 4.87 -15.29
C TYR A 322 16.85 4.68 -16.38
N SER A 323 16.22 5.76 -16.79
CA SER A 323 15.21 5.79 -17.85
C SER A 323 15.77 6.47 -19.09
N LEU A 324 15.59 5.83 -20.25
CA LEU A 324 16.02 6.31 -21.57
C LEU A 324 14.83 6.27 -22.53
N PHE A 325 14.64 7.35 -23.25
CA PHE A 325 13.67 7.49 -24.35
C PHE A 325 14.43 7.76 -25.65
N THR A 326 13.88 7.36 -26.79
CA THR A 326 14.42 7.79 -28.09
C THR A 326 13.66 8.99 -28.62
N PRO A 327 14.31 9.86 -29.45
CA PRO A 327 13.66 11.05 -30.00
C PRO A 327 12.44 10.77 -30.88
N ASP A 328 12.32 9.57 -31.43
CA ASP A 328 11.16 9.10 -32.20
C ASP A 328 10.01 8.58 -31.33
N GLU A 329 10.18 8.64 -30.00
CA GLU A 329 9.24 8.15 -28.97
C GLU A 329 8.91 6.64 -29.06
N LYS A 330 9.61 5.88 -29.92
CA LYS A 330 9.32 4.47 -30.18
C LYS A 330 9.97 3.53 -29.17
N HIS A 331 11.13 3.91 -28.64
CA HIS A 331 11.90 3.06 -27.72
C HIS A 331 11.96 3.68 -26.33
N ARG A 332 11.66 2.90 -25.32
CA ARG A 332 11.83 3.25 -23.92
C ARG A 332 12.57 2.11 -23.20
N VAL A 333 13.63 2.45 -22.52
CA VAL A 333 14.43 1.50 -21.73
C VAL A 333 14.43 1.97 -20.28
N ASN A 334 14.22 1.06 -19.36
CA ASN A 334 14.30 1.30 -17.94
C ASN A 334 15.21 0.24 -17.33
N VAL A 335 16.29 0.68 -16.65
CA VAL A 335 17.20 -0.20 -15.92
C VAL A 335 17.16 0.21 -14.46
N TYR A 336 16.94 -0.74 -13.57
CA TYR A 336 16.80 -0.45 -12.16
C TYR A 336 17.48 -1.50 -11.27
N ALA A 337 17.90 -1.04 -10.13
CA ALA A 337 18.31 -1.88 -9.02
C ALA A 337 17.83 -1.25 -7.70
N SER A 338 17.38 -2.06 -6.77
CA SER A 338 17.02 -1.65 -5.41
C SER A 338 17.49 -2.68 -4.41
N ALA A 339 17.79 -2.23 -3.20
CA ALA A 339 18.16 -3.10 -2.10
C ALA A 339 17.51 -2.60 -0.80
N GLN A 340 17.18 -3.51 0.07
CA GLN A 340 16.74 -3.23 1.43
C GLN A 340 17.39 -4.19 2.39
N HIS A 341 17.95 -3.66 3.46
CA HIS A 341 18.48 -4.42 4.59
C HIS A 341 17.60 -4.13 5.82
N ILE A 342 17.22 -5.17 6.54
CA ILE A 342 16.44 -5.10 7.77
C ILE A 342 17.19 -5.84 8.85
N GLY A 343 17.58 -5.13 9.92
CA GLY A 343 17.98 -5.72 11.18
C GLY A 343 16.84 -5.61 12.18
N ARG A 344 16.53 -6.69 12.88
CA ARG A 344 15.49 -6.73 13.90
C ARG A 344 15.97 -7.46 15.14
N ASP A 345 16.03 -6.74 16.27
CA ASP A 345 16.07 -7.35 17.58
C ASP A 345 14.65 -7.54 18.09
N SER A 346 14.33 -8.71 18.60
CA SER A 346 12.99 -9.06 19.06
C SER A 346 13.02 -9.69 20.45
N TYR A 347 11.92 -9.53 21.15
CA TYR A 347 11.56 -10.32 22.31
C TYR A 347 10.10 -10.74 22.17
N TYR A 348 9.82 -12.04 22.20
CA TYR A 348 8.48 -12.60 22.17
C TYR A 348 8.35 -13.58 23.34
N GLY A 349 8.01 -13.07 24.50
CA GLY A 349 8.06 -13.88 25.71
C GLY A 349 6.78 -13.87 26.50
N THR A 350 6.51 -15.02 27.15
CA THR A 350 5.51 -15.23 28.17
C THR A 350 6.16 -15.71 29.45
N GLU A 351 5.50 -15.54 30.61
CA GLU A 351 5.97 -16.05 31.91
C GLU A 351 7.40 -15.63 32.29
N GLN A 352 7.79 -14.40 31.96
CA GLN A 352 9.10 -13.82 32.29
C GLN A 352 10.29 -14.64 31.71
N ASN A 353 10.14 -15.18 30.50
CA ASN A 353 11.15 -16.01 29.85
C ASN A 353 12.43 -15.21 29.53
N LEU A 354 13.53 -15.50 30.22
CA LEU A 354 14.83 -14.86 30.02
C LEU A 354 15.46 -15.12 28.65
N ASN A 355 15.01 -16.15 27.94
CA ASN A 355 15.62 -16.61 26.71
C ASN A 355 14.82 -16.27 25.44
N ALA A 356 13.67 -15.56 25.58
CA ALA A 356 12.77 -15.26 24.45
C ALA A 356 13.25 -14.11 23.54
N TYR A 357 14.54 -13.80 23.55
CA TYR A 357 15.18 -12.84 22.66
C TYR A 357 15.54 -13.47 21.33
N GLY A 358 15.44 -12.70 20.27
CA GLY A 358 15.78 -13.11 18.91
C GLY A 358 16.43 -11.99 18.12
N GLU A 359 17.23 -12.39 17.14
CA GLU A 359 17.84 -11.53 16.14
C GLU A 359 17.42 -12.00 14.75
N THR A 360 17.02 -11.06 13.91
CA THR A 360 16.66 -11.34 12.52
C THR A 360 17.37 -10.36 11.61
N GLU A 361 18.00 -10.86 10.56
CA GLU A 361 18.58 -10.08 9.48
C GLU A 361 17.95 -10.52 8.14
N ASP A 362 17.64 -9.56 7.30
CA ASP A 362 17.11 -9.80 5.97
C ASP A 362 17.69 -8.82 4.96
N LEU A 363 18.19 -9.36 3.84
CA LEU A 363 18.70 -8.58 2.73
C LEU A 363 17.91 -8.94 1.46
N THR A 364 17.14 -8.00 0.96
CA THR A 364 16.46 -8.12 -0.33
C THR A 364 17.16 -7.26 -1.38
N VAL A 365 17.39 -7.83 -2.56
CA VAL A 365 17.92 -7.11 -3.73
C VAL A 365 17.08 -7.44 -4.95
N VAL A 366 16.67 -6.39 -5.67
CA VAL A 366 15.95 -6.51 -6.93
C VAL A 366 16.69 -5.75 -8.01
N ALA A 367 16.96 -6.39 -9.13
CA ALA A 367 17.56 -5.75 -10.29
C ALA A 367 16.84 -6.19 -11.57
N GLY A 368 16.66 -5.28 -12.51
CA GLY A 368 15.97 -5.62 -13.73
C GLY A 368 16.12 -4.60 -14.84
N THR A 369 15.67 -5.00 -16.01
CA THR A 369 15.56 -4.14 -17.17
C THR A 369 14.22 -4.36 -17.85
N GLN A 370 13.66 -3.27 -18.35
CA GLN A 370 12.43 -3.25 -19.13
C GLN A 370 12.65 -2.47 -20.40
N TYR A 371 12.18 -3.03 -21.50
CA TYR A 371 12.18 -2.39 -22.82
C TYR A 371 10.76 -2.31 -23.35
N ILE A 372 10.39 -1.15 -23.85
CA ILE A 372 9.09 -0.93 -24.49
C ILE A 372 9.35 -0.43 -25.90
N TYR A 373 8.70 -1.07 -26.87
CA TYR A 373 8.67 -0.65 -28.27
C TYR A 373 7.25 -0.30 -28.69
N SER A 374 7.07 0.93 -29.18
CA SER A 374 5.78 1.44 -29.65
C SER A 374 5.68 1.30 -31.18
N PHE A 375 4.81 0.39 -31.63
CA PHE A 375 4.52 0.19 -33.05
C PHE A 375 3.46 1.19 -33.52
N ASP A 376 3.67 1.86 -34.63
CA ASP A 376 2.65 2.64 -35.33
C ASP A 376 1.46 1.72 -35.73
N LYS A 377 1.78 0.47 -36.11
CA LYS A 377 0.81 -0.60 -36.36
C LYS A 377 1.46 -1.97 -36.14
N CYS A 378 0.85 -2.79 -35.32
CA CYS A 378 1.22 -4.19 -35.13
C CYS A 378 -0.02 -5.04 -35.43
N LEU A 379 0.02 -5.84 -36.52
CA LEU A 379 -1.09 -6.59 -37.06
C LEU A 379 -2.26 -5.68 -37.50
N PHE A 380 -3.10 -5.23 -36.60
CA PHE A 380 -4.35 -4.52 -36.92
C PHE A 380 -4.49 -3.14 -36.26
N MET A 381 -3.74 -2.85 -35.18
CA MET A 381 -3.76 -1.58 -34.43
C MET A 381 -2.36 -1.11 -34.03
N PRO A 382 -2.20 0.16 -33.61
CA PRO A 382 -1.00 0.57 -32.86
C PRO A 382 -0.84 -0.30 -31.61
N ALA A 383 0.41 -0.58 -31.21
CA ALA A 383 0.67 -1.44 -30.08
C ALA A 383 1.95 -1.08 -29.34
N ASP A 384 1.97 -1.34 -28.04
CA ASP A 384 3.18 -1.31 -27.21
C ASP A 384 3.58 -2.74 -26.85
N LEU A 385 4.78 -3.16 -27.28
CA LEU A 385 5.41 -4.39 -26.85
C LEU A 385 6.29 -4.08 -25.65
N THR A 386 6.03 -4.72 -24.52
CA THR A 386 6.84 -4.62 -23.31
C THR A 386 7.51 -5.94 -23.04
N ALA A 387 8.83 -5.94 -22.88
CA ALA A 387 9.63 -7.10 -22.51
C ALA A 387 10.56 -6.72 -21.35
N GLY A 388 10.88 -7.66 -20.50
CA GLY A 388 11.83 -7.42 -19.42
C GLY A 388 12.33 -8.69 -18.77
N ILE A 389 13.44 -8.52 -18.06
CA ILE A 389 14.04 -9.52 -17.19
C ILE A 389 14.22 -8.92 -15.80
N GLU A 390 14.09 -9.72 -14.78
CA GLU A 390 14.19 -9.31 -13.39
C GLU A 390 14.81 -10.43 -12.56
N TYR A 391 15.67 -10.05 -11.65
CA TYR A 391 16.29 -10.92 -10.66
C TYR A 391 15.94 -10.42 -9.27
N ASN A 392 15.39 -11.30 -8.44
CA ASN A 392 15.10 -11.07 -7.04
C ASN A 392 15.97 -11.98 -6.19
N TYR A 393 16.61 -11.41 -5.19
CA TYR A 393 17.39 -12.08 -4.17
C TYR A 393 16.86 -11.69 -2.79
N ASP A 394 16.70 -12.69 -1.91
CA ASP A 394 16.28 -12.49 -0.53
C ASP A 394 17.07 -13.44 0.36
N ASN A 395 17.69 -12.92 1.43
CA ASN A 395 18.51 -13.70 2.36
C ASN A 395 18.10 -13.39 3.79
N LEU A 396 17.29 -14.29 4.33
CA LEU A 396 16.74 -14.22 5.67
C LEU A 396 17.57 -15.09 6.64
N ARG A 397 17.93 -14.49 7.78
CA ARG A 397 18.53 -15.17 8.93
C ARG A 397 17.75 -14.79 10.17
N ASP A 398 17.27 -15.79 10.90
CA ASP A 398 16.57 -15.61 12.16
C ASP A 398 17.09 -16.60 13.19
N GLU A 399 17.40 -16.11 14.38
CA GLU A 399 17.83 -16.93 15.52
C GLU A 399 17.11 -16.50 16.79
N MET A 400 16.44 -17.45 17.43
CA MET A 400 15.76 -17.27 18.71
C MET A 400 16.09 -18.45 19.62
N LYS A 401 17.11 -18.27 20.47
CA LYS A 401 17.72 -19.35 21.24
C LYS A 401 16.75 -19.98 22.26
N GLY A 402 15.93 -19.15 22.89
CA GLY A 402 14.98 -19.62 23.92
C GLY A 402 13.90 -20.56 23.40
N TYR A 403 13.68 -20.59 22.09
CA TYR A 403 12.76 -21.51 21.42
C TYR A 403 13.45 -22.45 20.45
N ASN A 404 14.80 -22.56 20.56
CA ASN A 404 15.62 -23.37 19.64
C ASN A 404 15.27 -23.17 18.15
N ARG A 405 14.88 -21.93 17.80
CA ARG A 405 14.56 -21.55 16.42
C ARG A 405 15.79 -20.97 15.74
N LYS A 406 16.12 -21.54 14.60
CA LYS A 406 17.16 -21.03 13.72
C LYS A 406 16.72 -21.23 12.27
N THR A 407 16.39 -20.12 11.62
CA THR A 407 15.98 -20.10 10.23
C THR A 407 17.07 -19.45 9.39
N ARG A 408 17.45 -20.12 8.31
CA ARG A 408 18.30 -19.56 7.26
C ARG A 408 17.66 -19.88 5.93
N GLN A 409 17.31 -18.86 5.18
CA GLN A 409 16.69 -19.02 3.90
C GLN A 409 17.30 -18.06 2.89
N GLU A 410 17.68 -18.60 1.76
CA GLU A 410 18.17 -17.86 0.62
C GLU A 410 17.25 -18.13 -0.57
N VAL A 411 16.63 -17.10 -1.08
CA VAL A 411 15.69 -17.15 -2.18
C VAL A 411 16.27 -16.44 -3.39
N HIS A 412 16.22 -17.11 -4.52
CA HIS A 412 16.58 -16.56 -5.83
C HIS A 412 15.40 -16.73 -6.77
N THR A 413 15.00 -15.67 -7.44
CA THR A 413 13.97 -15.72 -8.47
C THR A 413 14.46 -15.04 -9.74
N GLU A 414 14.64 -15.80 -10.79
CA GLU A 414 14.95 -15.32 -12.13
C GLU A 414 13.66 -15.24 -12.95
N SER A 415 13.44 -14.10 -13.58
CA SER A 415 12.16 -13.83 -14.22
C SER A 415 12.33 -13.19 -15.59
N ALA A 416 11.44 -13.60 -16.50
CA ALA A 416 11.29 -12.93 -17.80
C ALA A 416 9.81 -12.70 -18.08
N PHE A 417 9.46 -11.53 -18.58
CA PHE A 417 8.09 -11.20 -18.94
C PHE A 417 8.00 -10.58 -20.33
N LEU A 418 6.88 -10.85 -21.00
CA LEU A 418 6.56 -10.33 -22.31
C LEU A 418 5.06 -10.05 -22.37
N GLN A 419 4.70 -8.86 -22.84
CA GLN A 419 3.31 -8.51 -23.11
C GLN A 419 3.20 -7.60 -24.33
N ASN A 420 2.07 -7.68 -25.02
CA ASN A 420 1.72 -6.75 -26.09
C ASN A 420 0.34 -6.15 -25.81
N GLU A 421 0.25 -4.83 -25.90
CA GLU A 421 -1.00 -4.07 -25.76
C GLU A 421 -1.32 -3.40 -27.10
N TRP A 422 -2.32 -3.92 -27.80
CA TRP A 422 -2.93 -3.24 -28.96
C TRP A 422 -3.93 -2.22 -28.45
N LYS A 423 -3.77 -0.95 -28.79
CA LYS A 423 -4.59 0.11 -28.21
C LYS A 423 -4.91 1.25 -29.16
N ASN A 424 -6.09 1.80 -28.93
CA ASN A 424 -6.58 3.09 -29.42
C ASN A 424 -7.54 3.69 -28.40
N ASP A 425 -8.16 4.82 -28.71
CA ASP A 425 -9.09 5.49 -27.78
C ASP A 425 -10.27 4.60 -27.39
N ARG A 426 -10.71 3.70 -28.27
CA ARG A 426 -11.91 2.86 -28.07
C ARG A 426 -11.58 1.48 -27.52
N TRP A 427 -10.45 0.90 -27.89
CA TRP A 427 -10.08 -0.47 -27.53
C TRP A 427 -8.68 -0.53 -26.93
N SER A 428 -8.50 -1.42 -25.95
CA SER A 428 -7.20 -1.95 -25.58
C SER A 428 -7.34 -3.45 -25.38
N ILE A 429 -6.44 -4.19 -26.04
CA ILE A 429 -6.33 -5.65 -25.91
C ILE A 429 -4.89 -5.92 -25.46
N LEU A 430 -4.74 -6.41 -24.24
CA LEU A 430 -3.45 -6.76 -23.69
C LEU A 430 -3.39 -8.26 -23.46
N VAL A 431 -2.32 -8.88 -23.96
CA VAL A 431 -1.98 -10.29 -23.73
C VAL A 431 -0.52 -10.38 -23.35
N GLY A 432 -0.22 -11.14 -22.31
CA GLY A 432 1.14 -11.30 -21.86
C GLY A 432 1.28 -12.41 -20.81
N GLY A 433 2.51 -12.59 -20.36
CA GLY A 433 2.82 -13.53 -19.31
C GLY A 433 4.23 -13.35 -18.79
N ARG A 434 4.48 -13.98 -17.67
CA ARG A 434 5.75 -14.01 -16.96
C ARG A 434 6.15 -15.44 -16.69
N LEU A 435 7.42 -15.72 -16.83
CA LEU A 435 8.08 -16.97 -16.43
C LEU A 435 8.95 -16.64 -15.22
N ASP A 436 8.77 -17.40 -14.14
CA ASP A 436 9.56 -17.28 -12.92
C ASP A 436 10.22 -18.63 -12.62
N LYS A 437 11.54 -18.62 -12.42
CA LYS A 437 12.30 -19.73 -11.86
C LYS A 437 12.72 -19.37 -10.44
N HIS A 438 12.06 -19.99 -9.48
CA HIS A 438 12.30 -19.82 -8.05
C HIS A 438 13.11 -21.02 -7.55
N ASN A 439 14.17 -20.80 -6.75
CA ASN A 439 15.05 -21.89 -6.33
C ASN A 439 14.39 -22.93 -5.41
N LEU A 440 13.34 -22.54 -4.66
CA LEU A 440 12.57 -23.46 -3.81
C LEU A 440 11.47 -24.21 -4.56
N ILE A 441 11.37 -24.06 -5.90
CA ILE A 441 10.34 -24.68 -6.74
C ILE A 441 11.03 -25.41 -7.91
N ASP A 442 10.76 -26.69 -8.08
CA ASP A 442 11.46 -27.54 -9.06
C ASP A 442 11.17 -27.16 -10.52
N HIS A 443 10.02 -26.56 -10.80
CA HIS A 443 9.58 -26.20 -12.15
C HIS A 443 9.53 -24.69 -12.37
N VAL A 444 9.46 -24.27 -13.63
CA VAL A 444 9.22 -22.89 -14.00
C VAL A 444 7.73 -22.57 -13.87
N ILE A 445 7.41 -21.45 -13.21
CA ILE A 445 6.04 -20.99 -13.07
C ILE A 445 5.71 -20.05 -14.21
N PHE A 446 4.59 -20.29 -14.87
CA PHE A 446 4.04 -19.41 -15.90
C PHE A 446 2.80 -18.68 -15.37
N SER A 447 2.84 -17.37 -15.38
CA SER A 447 1.76 -16.46 -14.94
C SER A 447 1.19 -15.69 -16.14
N PRO A 448 0.15 -16.20 -16.83
CA PRO A 448 -0.50 -15.50 -17.94
C PRO A 448 -1.41 -14.37 -17.45
N ARG A 449 -1.61 -13.37 -18.33
CA ARG A 449 -2.64 -12.33 -18.20
C ARG A 449 -3.26 -11.97 -19.54
N ALA A 450 -4.52 -11.59 -19.51
CA ALA A 450 -5.24 -11.06 -20.66
C ALA A 450 -6.25 -10.00 -20.19
N ASN A 451 -6.22 -8.84 -20.83
CA ASN A 451 -7.10 -7.73 -20.47
C ASN A 451 -7.75 -7.17 -21.74
N LEU A 452 -9.01 -6.87 -21.64
CA LEU A 452 -9.79 -6.22 -22.69
C LEU A 452 -10.44 -4.97 -22.11
N ARG A 453 -10.16 -3.81 -22.71
CA ARG A 453 -10.87 -2.56 -22.44
C ARG A 453 -11.65 -2.14 -23.68
N PHE A 454 -12.90 -1.75 -23.47
CA PHE A 454 -13.78 -1.21 -24.49
C PHE A 454 -14.44 0.07 -24.01
N ASN A 455 -14.29 1.14 -24.78
CA ASN A 455 -14.92 2.42 -24.54
C ASN A 455 -16.03 2.63 -25.61
N PRO A 456 -17.29 2.25 -25.31
CA PRO A 456 -18.40 2.49 -26.24
C PRO A 456 -18.59 3.97 -26.56
N VAL A 457 -18.38 4.81 -25.54
CA VAL A 457 -18.29 6.27 -25.62
C VAL A 457 -17.13 6.73 -24.75
N ARG A 458 -16.66 7.96 -24.91
CA ARG A 458 -15.50 8.50 -24.20
C ARG A 458 -15.60 8.37 -22.67
N ASP A 459 -16.80 8.54 -22.12
CA ASP A 459 -17.03 8.60 -20.68
C ASP A 459 -17.43 7.26 -20.06
N VAL A 460 -17.34 6.16 -20.81
CA VAL A 460 -17.66 4.80 -20.32
C VAL A 460 -16.55 3.85 -20.67
N ASN A 461 -15.98 3.20 -19.65
CA ASN A 461 -14.96 2.18 -19.80
C ASN A 461 -15.47 0.85 -19.28
N LEU A 462 -15.52 -0.14 -20.14
CA LEU A 462 -15.77 -1.52 -19.79
C LEU A 462 -14.46 -2.29 -19.83
N ARG A 463 -14.15 -3.05 -18.77
CA ARG A 463 -12.91 -3.84 -18.70
C ARG A 463 -13.23 -5.26 -18.27
N LEU A 464 -12.60 -6.21 -18.95
CA LEU A 464 -12.53 -7.62 -18.56
C LEU A 464 -11.07 -7.97 -18.37
N SER A 465 -10.73 -8.53 -17.21
CA SER A 465 -9.36 -8.90 -16.87
C SER A 465 -9.30 -10.34 -16.40
N TYR A 466 -8.30 -11.07 -16.86
CA TYR A 466 -7.90 -12.37 -16.37
C TYR A 466 -6.42 -12.37 -16.01
N SER A 467 -6.08 -12.98 -14.89
CA SER A 467 -4.68 -13.17 -14.48
C SER A 467 -4.52 -14.40 -13.61
N SER A 468 -3.36 -15.02 -13.71
CA SER A 468 -2.90 -16.04 -12.78
C SER A 468 -1.83 -15.48 -11.86
N GLY A 469 -1.73 -15.99 -10.65
CA GLY A 469 -0.72 -15.63 -9.68
C GLY A 469 -0.26 -16.82 -8.86
N PHE A 470 0.84 -16.64 -8.12
CA PHE A 470 1.35 -17.65 -7.22
C PHE A 470 1.97 -17.03 -5.97
N ARG A 471 2.08 -17.81 -4.89
CA ARG A 471 2.85 -17.52 -3.69
C ARG A 471 3.84 -18.66 -3.45
N ALA A 472 5.10 -18.31 -3.23
CA ALA A 472 6.16 -19.29 -3.06
C ALA A 472 6.14 -19.94 -1.67
N PRO A 473 6.65 -21.18 -1.52
CA PRO A 473 6.76 -21.87 -0.24
C PRO A 473 8.01 -21.42 0.52
N GLN A 474 8.04 -20.14 0.90
CA GLN A 474 9.14 -19.53 1.66
C GLN A 474 8.69 -19.09 3.04
N THR A 475 9.62 -18.79 3.93
CA THR A 475 9.33 -18.20 5.23
C THR A 475 8.95 -16.74 5.04
N TYR A 476 7.88 -16.35 5.69
CA TYR A 476 7.38 -14.98 5.73
C TYR A 476 7.40 -14.45 7.16
N ASP A 477 7.23 -13.15 7.33
CA ASP A 477 7.30 -12.48 8.63
C ASP A 477 6.29 -13.03 9.65
N GLU A 478 5.09 -13.42 9.19
CA GLU A 478 4.12 -14.08 10.04
C GLU A 478 4.57 -15.45 10.58
N ASP A 479 5.51 -16.13 9.91
CA ASP A 479 6.10 -17.38 10.41
C ASP A 479 7.13 -17.14 11.51
N LEU A 480 7.71 -15.95 11.56
CA LEU A 480 8.69 -15.55 12.54
C LEU A 480 8.08 -14.90 13.78
N HIS A 481 6.82 -14.50 13.70
CA HIS A 481 6.08 -13.98 14.84
C HIS A 481 5.74 -15.10 15.82
N VAL A 482 5.99 -14.87 17.11
CA VAL A 482 5.63 -15.78 18.19
C VAL A 482 4.47 -15.17 18.96
N ALA A 483 3.28 -15.70 18.77
CA ALA A 483 2.08 -15.20 19.44
C ALA A 483 2.00 -15.71 20.88
N ALA A 484 1.49 -14.87 21.78
CA ALA A 484 1.13 -15.27 23.13
C ALA A 484 -0.36 -15.66 23.17
N VAL A 485 -0.64 -16.93 23.47
CA VAL A 485 -1.99 -17.47 23.51
C VAL A 485 -2.15 -18.32 24.75
N GLY A 486 -3.07 -17.95 25.67
CA GLY A 486 -3.29 -18.67 26.91
C GLY A 486 -2.06 -18.79 27.79
N GLY A 487 -1.19 -17.76 27.80
CA GLY A 487 0.08 -17.76 28.52
C GLY A 487 1.20 -18.58 27.88
N GLU A 488 0.98 -19.21 26.73
CA GLU A 488 1.97 -20.03 26.03
C GLU A 488 2.44 -19.36 24.74
N ALA A 489 3.70 -19.58 24.38
CA ALA A 489 4.25 -19.16 23.11
C ALA A 489 3.79 -20.09 21.97
N THR A 490 3.39 -19.53 20.85
CA THR A 490 2.99 -20.30 19.65
C THR A 490 3.91 -19.99 18.48
N MET A 491 4.57 -21.02 17.94
CA MET A 491 5.51 -20.92 16.83
C MET A 491 4.97 -21.61 15.57
N ILE A 492 5.40 -21.12 14.41
CA ILE A 492 5.07 -21.70 13.10
C ILE A 492 6.31 -22.37 12.52
N ARG A 493 6.14 -23.59 11.99
CA ARG A 493 7.13 -24.33 11.17
C ARG A 493 6.53 -24.62 9.80
N GLN A 494 7.36 -24.74 8.80
CA GLN A 494 6.93 -25.14 7.46
C GLN A 494 7.04 -26.64 7.26
N ALA A 495 6.07 -27.24 6.57
CA ALA A 495 6.13 -28.63 6.14
C ALA A 495 7.23 -28.84 5.08
N GLU A 496 7.95 -29.95 5.14
CA GLU A 496 9.05 -30.26 4.23
C GLU A 496 8.65 -30.32 2.74
N ASN A 497 7.38 -30.64 2.45
CA ASN A 497 6.87 -30.80 1.09
C ASN A 497 5.89 -29.68 0.69
N LEU A 498 6.04 -28.49 1.28
CA LEU A 498 5.21 -27.34 0.98
C LEU A 498 5.35 -26.93 -0.50
N ARG A 499 4.22 -26.80 -1.20
CA ARG A 499 4.13 -26.40 -2.61
C ARG A 499 3.64 -24.97 -2.71
N GLU A 500 3.92 -24.35 -3.84
CA GLU A 500 3.39 -23.04 -4.13
C GLU A 500 1.85 -23.01 -4.15
N GLU A 501 1.26 -21.93 -3.67
CA GLU A 501 -0.14 -21.61 -3.91
C GLU A 501 -0.31 -21.02 -5.30
N LYS A 502 -1.42 -21.36 -5.97
CA LYS A 502 -1.76 -20.81 -7.30
C LYS A 502 -3.13 -20.19 -7.31
N SER A 503 -3.25 -19.10 -8.05
CA SER A 503 -4.53 -18.39 -8.22
C SER A 503 -4.91 -18.19 -9.68
N HIS A 504 -6.22 -18.11 -9.88
CA HIS A 504 -6.84 -17.63 -11.11
C HIS A 504 -7.88 -16.58 -10.73
N SER A 505 -7.72 -15.37 -11.27
CA SER A 505 -8.59 -14.23 -10.99
C SER A 505 -9.24 -13.72 -12.27
N VAL A 506 -10.52 -13.44 -12.21
CA VAL A 506 -11.29 -12.77 -13.27
C VAL A 506 -11.99 -11.57 -12.67
N SER A 507 -11.95 -10.43 -13.35
CA SER A 507 -12.75 -9.26 -12.99
C SER A 507 -13.39 -8.61 -14.20
N LEU A 508 -14.60 -8.09 -13.98
CA LEU A 508 -15.37 -7.31 -14.95
C LEU A 508 -15.71 -5.98 -14.30
N SER A 509 -15.38 -4.88 -14.95
CA SER A 509 -15.69 -3.55 -14.42
C SER A 509 -16.32 -2.63 -15.46
N ALA A 510 -17.19 -1.73 -14.98
CA ALA A 510 -17.75 -0.61 -15.71
C ALA A 510 -17.44 0.68 -14.93
N ASP A 511 -16.71 1.59 -15.55
CA ASP A 511 -16.29 2.86 -14.97
C ASP A 511 -16.88 3.99 -15.81
N MET A 512 -17.84 4.70 -15.25
CA MET A 512 -18.70 5.66 -15.95
C MET A 512 -18.50 7.05 -15.38
N TYR A 513 -18.31 8.01 -16.25
CA TYR A 513 -18.12 9.41 -15.92
C TYR A 513 -19.22 10.25 -16.53
N ARG A 514 -19.70 11.24 -15.78
CA ARG A 514 -20.71 12.16 -16.30
C ARG A 514 -20.53 13.55 -15.67
N ARG A 515 -20.69 14.57 -16.51
CA ARG A 515 -20.75 15.96 -16.08
C ARG A 515 -22.17 16.51 -16.26
N PHE A 516 -22.72 17.10 -15.22
CA PHE A 516 -24.03 17.74 -15.21
C PHE A 516 -23.87 19.18 -14.72
N GLY A 517 -23.68 20.12 -15.64
CA GLY A 517 -23.33 21.49 -15.26
C GLY A 517 -22.06 21.57 -14.45
N ALA A 518 -22.15 22.04 -13.20
CA ALA A 518 -21.03 22.13 -12.26
C ALA A 518 -20.73 20.83 -11.50
N PHE A 519 -21.58 19.79 -11.63
CA PHE A 519 -21.34 18.49 -11.00
C PHE A 519 -20.49 17.61 -11.90
N GLN A 520 -19.49 16.99 -11.30
CA GLN A 520 -18.73 15.88 -11.87
C GLN A 520 -19.07 14.62 -11.09
N CYS A 521 -19.42 13.54 -11.80
CA CYS A 521 -19.83 12.28 -11.21
C CYS A 521 -19.02 11.14 -11.83
N ASN A 522 -18.64 10.18 -10.99
CA ASN A 522 -18.07 8.91 -11.43
C ASN A 522 -18.80 7.78 -10.71
N LEU A 523 -19.10 6.73 -11.43
CA LEU A 523 -19.65 5.49 -10.89
C LEU A 523 -18.83 4.33 -11.42
N LEU A 524 -18.23 3.58 -10.49
CA LEU A 524 -17.49 2.35 -10.75
C LEU A 524 -18.30 1.17 -10.22
N LEU A 525 -18.49 0.18 -11.07
CA LEU A 525 -19.02 -1.14 -10.72
C LEU A 525 -17.95 -2.16 -11.07
N GLU A 526 -17.65 -3.09 -10.17
CA GLU A 526 -16.71 -4.18 -10.42
C GLU A 526 -17.23 -5.48 -9.82
N GLY A 527 -17.30 -6.54 -10.62
CA GLY A 527 -17.46 -7.91 -10.17
C GLY A 527 -16.13 -8.65 -10.24
N PHE A 528 -15.82 -9.45 -9.24
CA PHE A 528 -14.58 -10.21 -9.20
C PHE A 528 -14.79 -11.64 -8.70
N TYR A 529 -13.93 -12.54 -9.19
CA TYR A 529 -13.85 -13.91 -8.74
C TYR A 529 -12.38 -14.35 -8.72
N THR A 530 -11.95 -14.93 -7.61
CA THR A 530 -10.61 -15.50 -7.44
C THR A 530 -10.72 -16.90 -6.86
N ARG A 531 -10.06 -17.87 -7.50
CA ARG A 531 -9.89 -19.21 -6.99
C ARG A 531 -8.43 -19.44 -6.63
N LEU A 532 -8.21 -19.94 -5.41
CA LEU A 532 -6.92 -20.37 -4.88
C LEU A 532 -6.85 -21.89 -4.86
N ASN A 533 -5.69 -22.44 -5.18
CA ASN A 533 -5.39 -23.86 -5.06
C ASN A 533 -4.17 -24.03 -4.15
N HIS A 534 -4.14 -25.12 -3.38
CA HIS A 534 -3.07 -25.46 -2.44
C HIS A 534 -2.85 -24.36 -1.36
N VAL A 535 -3.94 -23.79 -0.84
CA VAL A 535 -3.91 -22.69 0.14
C VAL A 535 -3.09 -23.09 1.36
N PHE A 536 -2.25 -22.20 1.84
CA PHE A 536 -1.51 -22.41 3.07
C PHE A 536 -2.44 -22.35 4.27
N VAL A 537 -2.42 -23.41 5.07
CA VAL A 537 -3.17 -23.53 6.32
C VAL A 537 -2.22 -23.86 7.46
N LEU A 538 -2.60 -23.48 8.67
CA LEU A 538 -1.85 -23.80 9.88
C LEU A 538 -2.56 -24.92 10.63
N GLU A 539 -1.82 -25.96 10.97
CA GLU A 539 -2.30 -27.07 11.81
C GLU A 539 -1.41 -27.19 13.04
N GLU A 540 -2.00 -27.29 14.23
CA GLU A 540 -1.24 -27.57 15.44
C GLU A 540 -0.79 -29.03 15.43
N ILE A 541 0.53 -29.25 15.47
CA ILE A 541 1.15 -30.57 15.41
C ILE A 541 1.62 -31.09 16.77
N GLY A 542 1.75 -30.20 17.78
CA GLY A 542 2.17 -30.59 19.11
C GLY A 542 2.68 -29.44 19.97
N LYS A 543 3.30 -29.81 21.07
CA LYS A 543 3.94 -28.89 22.00
C LYS A 543 5.42 -29.28 22.16
N ASP A 544 6.27 -28.30 22.15
CA ASP A 544 7.66 -28.42 22.57
C ASP A 544 7.70 -28.16 24.10
N GLU A 545 7.74 -29.26 24.86
CA GLU A 545 7.73 -29.19 26.33
C GLU A 545 9.00 -28.58 26.92
N GLU A 546 10.14 -28.72 26.22
CA GLU A 546 11.41 -28.16 26.66
C GLU A 546 11.40 -26.63 26.63
N HIS A 547 10.76 -26.05 25.61
CA HIS A 547 10.74 -24.62 25.37
C HIS A 547 9.37 -23.98 25.68
N ASN A 548 8.44 -24.75 26.23
CA ASN A 548 7.06 -24.31 26.55
C ASN A 548 6.37 -23.59 25.39
N ALA A 549 6.43 -24.20 24.21
CA ALA A 549 5.89 -23.60 23.00
C ALA A 549 4.95 -24.56 22.23
N VAL A 550 3.82 -24.07 21.79
CA VAL A 550 2.92 -24.75 20.86
C VAL A 550 3.47 -24.63 19.46
N ILE A 551 3.54 -25.75 18.73
CA ILE A 551 4.03 -25.79 17.36
C ILE A 551 2.87 -25.95 16.38
N LYS A 552 2.74 -24.98 15.47
CA LYS A 552 1.85 -25.04 14.31
C LYS A 552 2.68 -25.31 13.05
N GLU A 553 2.19 -26.17 12.17
CA GLU A 553 2.81 -26.45 10.89
C GLU A 553 2.05 -25.76 9.76
N ARG A 554 2.76 -25.02 8.92
CA ARG A 554 2.25 -24.49 7.66
C ARG A 554 2.29 -25.58 6.60
N ARG A 555 1.15 -25.95 6.07
CA ARG A 555 1.00 -26.98 5.03
C ARG A 555 0.01 -26.54 3.95
N ASN A 556 -0.01 -27.26 2.84
CA ASN A 556 -1.01 -27.03 1.82
C ASN A 556 -2.36 -27.65 2.25
N GLY A 557 -3.37 -26.81 2.38
CA GLY A 557 -4.77 -27.21 2.50
C GLY A 557 -5.41 -27.45 1.13
N GLN A 558 -6.72 -27.39 1.08
CA GLN A 558 -7.50 -27.61 -0.16
C GLN A 558 -7.40 -26.37 -1.06
N GLY A 559 -8.44 -25.71 -1.33
CA GLY A 559 -8.52 -24.46 -2.08
C GLY A 559 -9.43 -23.47 -1.39
N ALA A 560 -9.43 -22.25 -1.88
CA ALA A 560 -10.34 -21.21 -1.44
C ALA A 560 -10.94 -20.46 -2.63
N GLU A 561 -12.11 -19.92 -2.46
CA GLU A 561 -12.81 -19.14 -3.46
C GLU A 561 -13.31 -17.84 -2.83
N VAL A 562 -13.11 -16.74 -3.56
CA VAL A 562 -13.62 -15.44 -3.20
C VAL A 562 -14.34 -14.86 -4.40
N ALA A 563 -15.58 -14.40 -4.20
CA ALA A 563 -16.37 -13.72 -5.23
C ALA A 563 -17.08 -12.52 -4.62
N GLY A 564 -17.21 -11.45 -5.39
CA GLY A 564 -17.85 -10.25 -4.86
C GLY A 564 -18.13 -9.19 -5.90
N VAL A 565 -18.77 -8.13 -5.41
CA VAL A 565 -19.07 -6.92 -6.18
C VAL A 565 -18.66 -5.70 -5.37
N THR A 566 -17.98 -4.79 -6.03
CA THR A 566 -17.63 -3.48 -5.49
C THR A 566 -18.37 -2.38 -6.25
N VAL A 567 -18.96 -1.45 -5.52
CA VAL A 567 -19.57 -0.23 -6.06
C VAL A 567 -18.86 0.97 -5.46
N GLU A 568 -18.38 1.90 -6.27
CA GLU A 568 -17.80 3.17 -5.83
C GLU A 568 -18.48 4.32 -6.57
N GLY A 569 -18.88 5.34 -5.83
CA GLY A 569 -19.41 6.58 -6.36
C GLY A 569 -18.54 7.77 -5.95
N LYS A 570 -18.29 8.68 -6.89
CA LYS A 570 -17.64 9.98 -6.64
C LYS A 570 -18.52 11.09 -7.20
N VAL A 571 -18.73 12.13 -6.40
CA VAL A 571 -19.46 13.32 -6.82
C VAL A 571 -18.68 14.54 -6.35
N ALA A 572 -18.45 15.47 -7.25
CA ALA A 572 -17.87 16.76 -6.94
C ALA A 572 -18.76 17.88 -7.48
N TYR A 573 -19.01 18.90 -6.66
CA TYR A 573 -19.63 20.14 -7.05
C TYR A 573 -18.59 21.26 -6.99
N LEU A 574 -18.02 21.59 -8.14
CA LEU A 574 -16.82 22.43 -8.25
C LEU A 574 -15.73 21.95 -7.27
N SER A 575 -14.96 22.87 -6.69
CA SER A 575 -14.06 22.59 -5.57
C SER A 575 -14.71 22.72 -4.17
N LEU A 576 -16.04 23.03 -4.14
CA LEU A 576 -16.78 23.31 -2.91
C LEU A 576 -17.11 22.05 -2.11
N VAL A 577 -17.61 21.02 -2.77
CA VAL A 577 -18.01 19.75 -2.15
C VAL A 577 -17.45 18.58 -2.96
N GLN A 578 -16.84 17.63 -2.30
CA GLN A 578 -16.45 16.37 -2.88
C GLN A 578 -16.93 15.24 -1.98
N LEU A 579 -17.55 14.24 -2.55
CA LEU A 579 -18.01 13.03 -1.88
C LEU A 579 -17.48 11.83 -2.66
N GLN A 580 -16.87 10.89 -1.95
CA GLN A 580 -16.50 9.58 -2.46
C GLN A 580 -16.96 8.53 -1.47
N ALA A 581 -17.59 7.47 -1.96
CA ALA A 581 -18.01 6.34 -1.14
C ALA A 581 -17.88 5.05 -1.92
N GLY A 582 -17.43 4.01 -1.26
CA GLY A 582 -17.29 2.68 -1.83
C GLY A 582 -17.81 1.61 -0.88
N VAL A 583 -18.47 0.60 -1.42
CA VAL A 583 -18.93 -0.57 -0.68
C VAL A 583 -18.59 -1.83 -1.45
N THR A 584 -18.12 -2.84 -0.73
CA THR A 584 -17.84 -4.17 -1.27
C THR A 584 -18.72 -5.20 -0.55
N TRP A 585 -19.37 -6.00 -1.34
CA TRP A 585 -20.01 -7.23 -0.91
C TRP A 585 -19.23 -8.41 -1.46
N GLN A 586 -18.94 -9.39 -0.61
CA GLN A 586 -18.18 -10.58 -1.02
C GLN A 586 -18.58 -11.82 -0.24
N LYS A 587 -18.22 -12.97 -0.79
CA LYS A 587 -18.26 -14.26 -0.13
C LYS A 587 -16.90 -14.92 -0.28
N SER A 588 -16.33 -15.34 0.85
CA SER A 588 -15.01 -15.97 0.94
C SER A 588 -15.12 -17.28 1.69
N HIS A 589 -14.69 -18.38 1.08
CA HIS A 589 -14.80 -19.70 1.72
C HIS A 589 -13.75 -20.67 1.19
N TYR A 590 -13.37 -21.61 2.02
CA TYR A 590 -12.63 -22.79 1.61
C TYR A 590 -13.52 -23.72 0.76
N THR A 591 -12.92 -24.43 -0.19
CA THR A 591 -13.65 -25.40 -1.02
C THR A 591 -14.22 -26.55 -0.19
N ARG A 592 -13.56 -26.90 0.90
CA ARG A 592 -14.02 -27.81 1.96
C ARG A 592 -13.77 -27.19 3.33
N PRO A 593 -14.54 -27.56 4.38
CA PRO A 593 -14.26 -27.09 5.73
C PRO A 593 -12.82 -27.43 6.15
N GLU A 594 -12.10 -26.45 6.69
CA GLU A 594 -10.74 -26.59 7.23
C GLU A 594 -10.77 -26.70 8.75
N LYS A 595 -9.95 -27.60 9.28
CA LYS A 595 -9.78 -27.76 10.71
C LYS A 595 -8.82 -26.70 11.22
N TRP A 596 -9.25 -25.92 12.20
CA TRP A 596 -8.49 -24.78 12.73
C TRP A 596 -8.16 -24.91 14.23
N SER A 597 -8.76 -25.87 14.91
CA SER A 597 -8.52 -26.20 16.34
C SER A 597 -8.12 -27.67 16.47
N LYS A 598 -7.28 -27.98 17.47
CA LYS A 598 -6.92 -29.33 17.85
C LYS A 598 -8.05 -30.04 18.60
N ASP A 599 -8.92 -29.28 19.28
CA ASP A 599 -10.06 -29.82 19.99
C ASP A 599 -11.06 -30.41 18.99
N SER A 600 -11.27 -31.72 19.07
CA SER A 600 -12.18 -32.45 18.20
C SER A 600 -13.64 -32.06 18.36
N SER A 601 -14.00 -31.40 19.48
CA SER A 601 -15.34 -30.86 19.70
C SER A 601 -15.60 -29.55 18.95
N VAL A 602 -14.55 -28.92 18.42
CA VAL A 602 -14.65 -27.68 17.65
C VAL A 602 -14.88 -28.04 16.18
N PRO A 603 -15.97 -27.58 15.56
CA PRO A 603 -16.26 -27.90 14.17
C PRO A 603 -15.25 -27.24 13.21
N ALA A 604 -14.94 -27.94 12.13
CA ALA A 604 -14.20 -27.36 11.01
C ALA A 604 -15.02 -26.23 10.37
N GLU A 605 -14.36 -25.16 9.92
CA GLU A 605 -15.03 -23.97 9.37
C GLU A 605 -14.79 -23.88 7.86
N LYS A 606 -15.84 -23.54 7.13
CA LYS A 606 -15.78 -23.34 5.68
C LYS A 606 -15.51 -21.86 5.33
N ARG A 607 -15.97 -20.92 6.14
CA ARG A 607 -15.74 -19.49 5.94
C ARG A 607 -14.28 -19.15 6.25
N ILE A 608 -13.70 -18.23 5.51
CA ILE A 608 -12.37 -17.69 5.82
C ILE A 608 -12.52 -16.74 7.00
N PHE A 609 -11.69 -16.93 8.03
CA PHE A 609 -11.67 -16.05 9.21
C PHE A 609 -11.29 -14.62 8.85
N ARG A 610 -11.73 -13.66 9.66
CA ARG A 610 -11.43 -12.24 9.54
C ARG A 610 -11.84 -11.61 8.20
N THR A 611 -12.86 -12.19 7.55
CA THR A 611 -13.34 -11.74 6.25
C THR A 611 -14.82 -11.41 6.31
N PRO A 612 -15.19 -10.12 6.48
CA PRO A 612 -16.59 -9.71 6.50
C PRO A 612 -17.22 -9.81 5.11
N ASP A 613 -18.52 -10.12 5.05
CA ASP A 613 -19.28 -10.13 3.79
C ASP A 613 -19.47 -8.71 3.24
N TRP A 614 -19.57 -7.70 4.11
CA TRP A 614 -19.79 -6.30 3.75
C TRP A 614 -18.75 -5.40 4.40
N TYR A 615 -18.15 -4.53 3.64
CA TYR A 615 -17.30 -3.45 4.13
C TYR A 615 -17.24 -2.30 3.15
N GLY A 616 -16.86 -1.13 3.63
CA GLY A 616 -16.80 0.03 2.77
C GLY A 616 -16.25 1.26 3.47
N TYR A 617 -16.23 2.35 2.75
CA TYR A 617 -15.72 3.63 3.24
C TYR A 617 -16.46 4.79 2.59
N PHE A 618 -16.32 5.97 3.20
CA PHE A 618 -16.66 7.23 2.57
C PHE A 618 -15.67 8.33 2.98
N THR A 619 -15.54 9.33 2.11
CA THR A 619 -14.88 10.60 2.40
C THR A 619 -15.74 11.73 1.82
N ALA A 620 -15.95 12.78 2.61
CA ALA A 620 -16.67 13.96 2.18
C ALA A 620 -15.86 15.18 2.58
N THR A 621 -15.71 16.14 1.67
CA THR A 621 -15.03 17.41 1.96
C THR A 621 -15.91 18.57 1.59
N TYR A 622 -15.88 19.61 2.42
CA TYR A 622 -16.59 20.86 2.21
C TYR A 622 -15.64 22.04 2.41
N SER A 623 -15.39 22.78 1.33
CA SER A 623 -14.50 23.95 1.32
C SER A 623 -15.27 25.21 0.95
N PRO A 624 -16.03 25.82 1.89
CA PRO A 624 -16.89 26.99 1.61
C PRO A 624 -16.12 28.23 1.19
N VAL A 625 -14.89 28.33 1.66
CA VAL A 625 -13.92 29.37 1.30
C VAL A 625 -12.56 28.73 1.15
N LYS A 626 -11.68 29.29 0.30
CA LYS A 626 -10.37 28.70 -0.01
C LYS A 626 -9.54 28.26 1.21
N PRO A 627 -9.45 29.04 2.32
CA PRO A 627 -8.61 28.63 3.45
C PRO A 627 -9.25 27.59 4.38
N LEU A 628 -10.58 27.34 4.30
CA LEU A 628 -11.29 26.43 5.20
C LEU A 628 -11.63 25.12 4.49
N ASN A 629 -11.19 24.01 5.07
CA ASN A 629 -11.58 22.68 4.66
C ASN A 629 -12.15 21.89 5.84
N ILE A 630 -13.33 21.31 5.65
CA ILE A 630 -14.01 20.43 6.60
C ILE A 630 -14.08 19.07 5.93
N ALA A 631 -13.50 18.05 6.54
CA ALA A 631 -13.47 16.69 6.04
C ALA A 631 -14.18 15.75 7.00
N LEU A 632 -15.11 14.98 6.48
CA LEU A 632 -15.77 13.88 7.16
C LEU A 632 -15.37 12.59 6.44
N SER A 633 -14.95 11.57 7.18
CA SER A 633 -14.59 10.28 6.62
C SER A 633 -15.04 9.15 7.53
N GLY A 634 -15.17 7.96 6.99
CA GLY A 634 -15.52 6.81 7.81
C GLY A 634 -15.35 5.49 7.08
N THR A 635 -15.28 4.42 7.86
CA THR A 635 -15.22 3.05 7.40
C THR A 635 -16.32 2.22 8.05
N TYR A 636 -16.86 1.29 7.28
CA TYR A 636 -17.80 0.28 7.76
C TYR A 636 -17.18 -1.10 7.60
N THR A 637 -17.20 -1.88 8.67
CA THR A 637 -16.81 -3.29 8.67
C THR A 637 -17.98 -4.10 9.22
N GLY A 638 -18.58 -4.93 8.38
CA GLY A 638 -19.66 -5.83 8.77
C GLY A 638 -19.16 -6.96 9.67
N SER A 639 -20.09 -7.69 10.24
CA SER A 639 -19.78 -8.85 11.08
C SER A 639 -18.95 -9.90 10.31
N MET A 640 -18.02 -10.52 11.01
CA MET A 640 -17.15 -11.59 10.49
C MET A 640 -16.92 -12.64 11.58
N ILE A 641 -16.39 -13.79 11.19
CA ILE A 641 -15.91 -14.78 12.16
C ILE A 641 -14.45 -14.52 12.48
N VAL A 642 -14.10 -14.63 13.75
CA VAL A 642 -12.73 -14.59 14.26
C VAL A 642 -12.47 -15.80 15.15
N GLN A 643 -11.23 -16.24 15.18
CA GLN A 643 -10.79 -17.28 16.13
C GLN A 643 -10.63 -16.63 17.50
N HIS A 644 -11.06 -17.32 18.54
CA HIS A 644 -10.77 -17.02 19.92
C HIS A 644 -10.25 -18.31 20.56
N MET A 645 -8.97 -18.32 20.82
CA MET A 645 -8.25 -19.52 21.24
C MET A 645 -8.38 -19.72 22.75
N LYS A 646 -8.27 -20.97 23.17
CA LYS A 646 -8.27 -21.35 24.58
C LYS A 646 -7.14 -20.65 25.34
N GLY A 647 -7.47 -20.21 26.55
CA GLY A 647 -6.62 -19.51 27.50
C GLY A 647 -7.50 -18.81 28.49
N TYR A 648 -7.81 -17.57 28.26
CA TYR A 648 -8.82 -16.79 29.01
C TYR A 648 -10.22 -17.47 28.95
N ILE A 649 -10.54 -18.07 27.81
CA ILE A 649 -11.74 -18.91 27.66
C ILE A 649 -11.39 -20.42 27.77
N PRO A 650 -12.35 -21.27 28.19
CA PRO A 650 -12.06 -22.68 28.46
C PRO A 650 -11.78 -23.55 27.23
N LYS A 651 -12.19 -23.12 26.04
CA LYS A 651 -11.99 -23.85 24.78
C LYS A 651 -12.00 -22.93 23.57
N ASP A 652 -11.40 -23.35 22.46
CA ASP A 652 -11.42 -22.64 21.20
C ASP A 652 -12.84 -22.45 20.67
N ILE A 653 -13.19 -21.24 20.26
CA ILE A 653 -14.49 -20.93 19.66
C ILE A 653 -14.33 -20.00 18.44
N ALA A 654 -15.21 -20.15 17.46
CA ALA A 654 -15.38 -19.20 16.37
C ALA A 654 -16.41 -18.14 16.78
N VAL A 655 -15.95 -16.93 17.02
CA VAL A 655 -16.81 -15.81 17.46
C VAL A 655 -17.28 -15.02 16.24
N THR A 656 -18.55 -14.65 16.22
CA THR A 656 -19.07 -13.68 15.24
C THR A 656 -19.00 -12.29 15.83
N THR A 657 -18.23 -11.40 15.21
CA THR A 657 -18.04 -10.02 15.66
C THR A 657 -19.29 -9.17 15.43
N PRO A 658 -19.48 -8.09 16.19
CA PRO A 658 -20.43 -7.04 15.82
C PRO A 658 -19.96 -6.29 14.54
N ASP A 659 -20.84 -5.46 14.00
CA ASP A 659 -20.51 -4.49 12.95
C ASP A 659 -19.82 -3.27 13.56
N PHE A 660 -18.92 -2.65 12.81
CA PHE A 660 -18.26 -1.41 13.20
C PHE A 660 -18.50 -0.31 12.17
N PHE A 661 -18.82 0.88 12.67
CA PHE A 661 -18.86 2.10 11.88
C PHE A 661 -17.97 3.16 12.53
N ASP A 662 -16.77 3.32 11.97
CA ASP A 662 -15.79 4.31 12.40
C ASP A 662 -15.99 5.59 11.57
N MET A 663 -16.25 6.71 12.23
CA MET A 663 -16.45 8.01 11.59
C MET A 663 -15.52 9.06 12.19
N ASN A 664 -14.91 9.87 11.32
CA ASN A 664 -13.90 10.87 11.67
C ASN A 664 -14.30 12.24 11.13
N LEU A 665 -13.99 13.28 11.89
CA LEU A 665 -14.15 14.70 11.49
C LEU A 665 -12.82 15.42 11.61
N LYS A 666 -12.43 16.16 10.58
CA LYS A 666 -11.28 17.05 10.57
C LYS A 666 -11.68 18.43 10.06
N ILE A 667 -11.22 19.46 10.73
CA ILE A 667 -11.33 20.86 10.29
C ILE A 667 -9.92 21.40 10.14
N SER A 668 -9.63 22.07 9.03
CA SER A 668 -8.35 22.71 8.80
C SER A 668 -8.54 24.11 8.22
N TYR A 669 -7.68 25.03 8.61
CA TYR A 669 -7.69 26.43 8.16
C TYR A 669 -6.28 26.91 7.81
N ASP A 670 -6.12 27.50 6.62
CA ASP A 670 -4.88 28.00 6.08
C ASP A 670 -4.74 29.51 6.30
N PHE A 671 -3.75 29.91 7.11
CA PHE A 671 -3.40 31.31 7.37
C PHE A 671 -2.24 31.71 6.45
N SER A 672 -2.45 32.62 5.54
CA SER A 672 -1.36 33.25 4.76
C SER A 672 -0.61 34.23 5.64
N LEU A 673 0.57 33.85 6.16
CA LEU A 673 1.40 34.68 7.03
C LEU A 673 2.24 35.69 6.22
N TYR A 674 2.74 35.27 5.09
CA TYR A 674 3.53 36.04 4.14
C TYR A 674 3.37 35.52 2.73
N LYS A 675 3.87 36.24 1.70
CA LYS A 675 3.67 35.91 0.27
C LYS A 675 3.87 34.42 -0.09
N PHE A 676 4.78 33.74 0.60
CA PHE A 676 5.12 32.33 0.32
C PHE A 676 5.00 31.43 1.56
N ILE A 677 4.53 31.96 2.70
CA ILE A 677 4.45 31.21 3.95
C ILE A 677 2.99 31.04 4.34
N THR A 678 2.55 29.80 4.45
CA THR A 678 1.21 29.44 4.90
C THR A 678 1.31 28.60 6.17
N LEU A 679 0.59 28.98 7.21
CA LEU A 679 0.37 28.17 8.41
C LEU A 679 -1.01 27.53 8.33
N GLN A 680 -1.06 26.22 8.27
CA GLN A 680 -2.30 25.46 8.42
C GLN A 680 -2.46 25.02 9.87
N LEU A 681 -3.59 25.30 10.47
CA LEU A 681 -4.01 24.70 11.73
C LEU A 681 -5.12 23.69 11.46
N ASN A 682 -5.09 22.57 12.15
CA ASN A 682 -6.13 21.56 12.04
C ASN A 682 -6.45 20.92 13.39
N ALA A 683 -7.68 20.45 13.53
CA ALA A 683 -8.14 19.70 14.69
C ALA A 683 -9.31 18.80 14.30
N GLY A 684 -9.56 17.79 15.11
CA GLY A 684 -10.67 16.88 14.83
C GLY A 684 -10.85 15.76 15.84
N ILE A 685 -11.74 14.86 15.46
CA ILE A 685 -12.10 13.66 16.25
C ILE A 685 -12.03 12.46 15.34
N GLN A 686 -11.32 11.44 15.77
CA GLN A 686 -11.33 10.11 15.16
C GLN A 686 -12.27 9.19 15.93
N ASN A 687 -12.94 8.29 15.22
CA ASN A 687 -13.90 7.33 15.77
C ASN A 687 -14.96 7.98 16.68
N ILE A 688 -15.71 8.93 16.13
CA ILE A 688 -16.71 9.76 16.84
C ILE A 688 -17.68 8.91 17.67
N PHE A 689 -18.08 7.74 17.15
CA PHE A 689 -19.04 6.85 17.81
C PHE A 689 -18.39 5.91 18.82
N ASN A 690 -17.07 5.93 18.97
CA ASN A 690 -16.30 5.02 19.80
C ASN A 690 -16.61 3.54 19.46
N ALA A 691 -16.66 3.24 18.16
CA ALA A 691 -16.87 1.90 17.64
C ALA A 691 -15.58 1.09 17.85
N TYR A 692 -15.40 0.49 19.02
CA TYR A 692 -14.21 -0.21 19.45
C TYR A 692 -14.59 -1.56 20.07
N GLN A 693 -13.72 -2.54 20.02
CA GLN A 693 -13.93 -3.83 20.68
C GLN A 693 -14.15 -3.62 22.17
N ARG A 694 -14.99 -4.45 22.81
CA ARG A 694 -15.36 -4.32 24.23
C ARG A 694 -15.15 -5.60 25.04
N ASP A 695 -14.87 -6.68 24.39
CA ASP A 695 -14.72 -8.03 24.93
C ASP A 695 -13.28 -8.52 24.75
N PHE A 696 -12.32 -7.66 25.04
CA PHE A 696 -10.91 -8.05 25.10
C PHE A 696 -10.70 -9.08 26.21
N ASP A 697 -9.79 -10.02 25.96
CA ASP A 697 -9.31 -10.89 27.02
C ASP A 697 -8.46 -10.10 28.00
N GLN A 698 -8.54 -10.47 29.29
CA GLN A 698 -7.83 -9.79 30.36
C GLN A 698 -6.71 -10.65 30.94
N GLY A 699 -5.64 -9.99 31.37
CA GLY A 699 -4.52 -10.62 32.06
C GLY A 699 -3.66 -11.51 31.16
N LYS A 700 -2.83 -12.34 31.80
CA LYS A 700 -1.80 -13.12 31.13
C LYS A 700 -2.28 -14.32 30.31
N GLU A 701 -3.52 -14.79 30.57
CA GLU A 701 -4.11 -15.92 29.84
C GLU A 701 -4.79 -15.49 28.52
N ARG A 702 -4.65 -14.21 28.13
CA ARG A 702 -5.27 -13.65 26.93
C ARG A 702 -4.82 -14.34 25.63
N ASP A 703 -5.68 -14.32 24.63
CA ASP A 703 -5.34 -14.59 23.24
C ASP A 703 -4.95 -13.27 22.56
N SER A 704 -3.66 -13.03 22.33
CA SER A 704 -3.18 -11.80 21.70
C SER A 704 -3.72 -11.59 20.26
N GLY A 705 -4.16 -12.66 19.62
CA GLY A 705 -4.82 -12.64 18.31
C GLY A 705 -6.31 -12.32 18.38
N TYR A 706 -6.95 -12.31 19.56
CA TYR A 706 -8.37 -11.97 19.69
C TYR A 706 -8.58 -10.45 19.74
N ILE A 707 -8.27 -9.81 18.60
CA ILE A 707 -8.48 -8.38 18.37
C ILE A 707 -9.20 -8.19 17.02
N TYR A 708 -10.15 -7.26 16.95
CA TYR A 708 -10.93 -6.95 15.75
C TYR A 708 -11.56 -5.55 15.84
N GLY A 709 -12.06 -5.04 14.71
CA GLY A 709 -12.65 -3.71 14.63
C GLY A 709 -11.64 -2.59 14.38
N PRO A 710 -12.03 -1.33 14.61
CA PRO A 710 -11.16 -0.17 14.44
C PRO A 710 -9.92 -0.24 15.33
N SER A 711 -8.78 0.18 14.80
CA SER A 711 -7.50 0.11 15.50
C SER A 711 -7.35 1.12 16.65
N MET A 712 -8.22 2.14 16.71
CA MET A 712 -8.18 3.17 17.75
C MET A 712 -9.57 3.47 18.30
N PRO A 713 -9.71 3.71 19.61
CA PRO A 713 -10.94 4.21 20.21
C PRO A 713 -11.16 5.67 19.80
N ARG A 714 -12.26 6.30 20.27
CA ARG A 714 -12.49 7.73 20.04
C ARG A 714 -11.30 8.55 20.52
N SER A 715 -10.69 9.30 19.60
CA SER A 715 -9.48 10.05 19.86
C SER A 715 -9.62 11.49 19.36
N TYR A 716 -8.94 12.42 20.01
CA TYR A 716 -8.98 13.84 19.69
C TYR A 716 -7.61 14.29 19.22
N PHE A 717 -7.56 15.03 18.11
CA PHE A 717 -6.28 15.47 17.56
C PHE A 717 -6.26 16.97 17.25
N ALA A 718 -5.07 17.52 17.31
CA ALA A 718 -4.75 18.86 16.82
C ALA A 718 -3.39 18.85 16.13
N GLY A 719 -3.20 19.75 15.17
CA GLY A 719 -1.95 19.84 14.44
C GLY A 719 -1.73 21.20 13.79
N ALA A 720 -0.47 21.45 13.47
CA ALA A 720 -0.02 22.64 12.75
C ALA A 720 0.95 22.22 11.62
N LYS A 721 0.84 22.86 10.46
CA LYS A 721 1.72 22.66 9.30
C LYS A 721 2.16 24.00 8.74
N LEU A 722 3.45 24.26 8.73
CA LEU A 722 4.05 25.41 8.09
C LEU A 722 4.56 25.02 6.71
N MET A 723 4.17 25.76 5.69
CA MET A 723 4.53 25.53 4.28
C MET A 723 5.20 26.79 3.70
N PHE A 724 6.27 26.60 2.89
CA PHE A 724 7.03 27.67 2.24
C PHE A 724 7.62 27.23 0.90
#